data_378cc98015cc47bdf4c8e268fbb7884a
#
_entry.id   378cc98015cc47bdf4c8e268fbb7884a
#
_cell.length_a   1.000
_cell.length_b   1.000
_cell.length_c   1.000
_cell.angle_alpha   90.00
_cell.angle_beta   90.00
_cell.angle_gamma   90.00
#
_symmetry.space_group_name_H-M   'P 1'
#
loop_
_entity.id
_entity.type
_entity.pdbx_description
1 polymer ?
#
loop_
_entity_poly.entity_id
_entity_poly.type
_entity_poly.pdbx_seq_one_letter_code
_entity_poly.pdbx_strand_id
1 'polypeptide(L)'
;MSHEQEQLFAAVDALVEQAAQDALPEPPERRRLREAAGLSQDQVAQALSVRRETVTSWETGRTDPRPPKRAAYARLLSALADRYPAPAHAGLRGPAGAVPACGPSSAPSRPAPVLLPEQAGSCPAVPEAGPGAEAGAAAGAPVEGAPPAASASPSADATVAPTGADPAAASASPSADATAPAVGPGTAAGPERRPGHGAPRSAASQAAPAGPAVGRKSPRRAGSGPGTGSTRRAGGDASPNAVDDRFAHGAVTVLDGDGSAYCAGGLVLDCPATDVPSLVEWALGEARLGAPRLHRNGQDADPLVVLTESAAVRLGLPAELADRRGLRLPDDHEVVRRIRKADWLLTRRGFGPWAWVYRPAQGSRRRCVQFAVLPWGALDSRTWGDAAGLHPADLADTLATYAARVITPRGTTAVCGLQLMTALRPPTRAVQDEATGSWASAPSPGALTEAVDPAPPEAPDEHPVVARLYPRGHRRTPDQVLDEEAYGWIRDPELLTDAECAKPYAVGIDVNMAFAAAANRLTVGLGAPVHVREPVFDRKTPGCWLVDLSSVELDPRLPSPFTPHGGRPEGPAWYATPTVAYAAELGLDVRPSEAYLRPEHGPYLDAWYTRLRDAYMVTMEELGVRAGMPEEQFLAAMEAADRRRAEDPGRAAVLSAVKSTVKGGIGKLRERPQGAGYRPGERWPALERPTWRPDIRAAVISAARVNMHRKMLRLAEGAGLFPVAVLSDCAVYLSDGPGPLDFLPRTPEGKPLPGGFRLGVSPGMVKHEGTQSLMWAVRLLDEGHNPARHIKGTDAAADGE
;
A
#
# COMPACT_ATOMS: atom_id res chain seq x y z
N MET A 1 -47.35 14.51 -30.34
CA MET A 1 -46.17 14.30 -29.44
C MET A 1 -44.95 14.42 -30.35
N SER A 2 -43.86 14.98 -29.88
CA SER A 2 -42.63 15.05 -30.70
C SER A 2 -41.98 13.67 -30.78
N HIS A 3 -41.36 13.36 -31.90
CA HIS A 3 -40.63 12.10 -32.12
C HIS A 3 -39.58 11.80 -31.01
N GLU A 4 -39.01 12.83 -30.43
CA GLU A 4 -38.08 12.77 -29.29
C GLU A 4 -38.79 12.29 -28.00
N GLN A 5 -40.03 12.65 -27.79
CA GLN A 5 -40.85 12.24 -26.66
C GLN A 5 -41.26 10.77 -26.74
N GLU A 6 -41.54 10.29 -27.96
CA GLU A 6 -41.81 8.85 -28.20
C GLU A 6 -40.59 7.97 -28.01
N GLN A 7 -39.40 8.44 -28.43
CA GLN A 7 -38.14 7.76 -28.18
C GLN A 7 -37.78 7.69 -26.68
N LEU A 8 -38.08 8.75 -25.93
CA LEU A 8 -37.86 8.79 -24.49
C LEU A 8 -38.79 7.81 -23.73
N PHE A 9 -40.05 7.75 -24.14
CA PHE A 9 -41.01 6.80 -23.55
C PHE A 9 -40.67 5.36 -23.90
N ALA A 10 -40.28 5.06 -25.15
CA ALA A 10 -39.84 3.74 -25.54
C ALA A 10 -38.55 3.30 -24.78
N ALA A 11 -37.62 4.22 -24.52
CA ALA A 11 -36.43 3.94 -23.71
C ALA A 11 -36.75 3.69 -22.22
N VAL A 12 -37.75 4.42 -21.67
CA VAL A 12 -38.22 4.21 -20.29
C VAL A 12 -38.99 2.88 -20.19
N ASP A 13 -39.82 2.55 -21.14
CA ASP A 13 -40.56 1.29 -21.19
C ASP A 13 -39.59 0.10 -21.30
N ALA A 14 -38.54 0.20 -22.15
CA ALA A 14 -37.50 -0.80 -22.23
C ALA A 14 -36.73 -1.00 -20.90
N LEU A 15 -36.45 0.08 -20.16
CA LEU A 15 -35.85 0.01 -18.84
C LEU A 15 -36.75 -0.62 -17.79
N VAL A 16 -38.04 -0.33 -17.84
CA VAL A 16 -39.05 -0.95 -16.94
C VAL A 16 -39.18 -2.43 -17.26
N GLU A 17 -39.20 -2.82 -18.51
CA GLU A 17 -39.24 -4.23 -18.95
C GLU A 17 -37.96 -4.98 -18.54
N GLN A 18 -36.81 -4.38 -18.68
CA GLN A 18 -35.53 -4.94 -18.21
C GLN A 18 -35.48 -5.08 -16.69
N ALA A 19 -36.02 -4.13 -15.95
CA ALA A 19 -36.13 -4.20 -14.50
C ALA A 19 -37.08 -5.29 -14.04
N ALA A 20 -38.17 -5.55 -14.79
CA ALA A 20 -39.14 -6.63 -14.54
C ALA A 20 -38.53 -8.02 -14.83
N GLN A 21 -37.73 -8.17 -15.87
CA GLN A 21 -37.01 -9.40 -16.21
C GLN A 21 -35.95 -9.79 -15.17
N ASP A 22 -35.37 -8.81 -14.46
CA ASP A 22 -34.39 -9.02 -13.40
C ASP A 22 -35.03 -9.10 -11.99
N ALA A 23 -36.35 -9.26 -11.89
CA ALA A 23 -37.05 -9.38 -10.62
C ALA A 23 -36.61 -10.66 -9.88
N LEU A 24 -36.20 -10.49 -8.63
CA LEU A 24 -35.80 -11.61 -7.77
C LEU A 24 -36.93 -11.99 -6.83
N PRO A 25 -37.19 -13.29 -6.63
CA PRO A 25 -38.08 -13.74 -5.56
C PRO A 25 -37.60 -13.27 -4.18
N GLU A 26 -38.48 -13.29 -3.21
CA GLU A 26 -38.13 -13.00 -1.82
C GLU A 26 -37.01 -13.94 -1.30
N PRO A 27 -36.15 -13.50 -0.40
CA PRO A 27 -34.99 -14.28 0.05
C PRO A 27 -35.32 -15.71 0.53
N PRO A 28 -36.39 -15.97 1.29
CA PRO A 28 -36.79 -17.34 1.66
C PRO A 28 -37.13 -18.22 0.45
N GLU A 29 -37.71 -17.63 -0.60
CA GLU A 29 -38.10 -18.34 -1.80
C GLU A 29 -36.87 -18.68 -2.66
N ARG A 30 -35.84 -17.81 -2.70
CA ARG A 30 -34.56 -18.09 -3.36
C ARG A 30 -33.92 -19.37 -2.78
N ARG A 31 -33.95 -19.49 -1.46
CA ARG A 31 -33.45 -20.65 -0.73
C ARG A 31 -34.28 -21.89 -1.02
N ARG A 32 -35.64 -21.78 -0.94
CA ARG A 32 -36.56 -22.89 -1.21
C ARG A 32 -36.32 -23.48 -2.61
N LEU A 33 -36.22 -22.63 -3.63
CA LEU A 33 -36.03 -23.05 -5.03
C LEU A 33 -34.69 -23.78 -5.20
N ARG A 34 -33.61 -23.29 -4.61
CA ARG A 34 -32.33 -23.99 -4.64
C ARG A 34 -32.41 -25.35 -3.95
N GLU A 35 -32.99 -25.42 -2.76
CA GLU A 35 -33.13 -26.67 -1.98
C GLU A 35 -34.06 -27.67 -2.67
N ALA A 36 -35.15 -27.22 -3.26
CA ALA A 36 -36.04 -28.07 -4.06
C ALA A 36 -35.36 -28.69 -5.28
N ALA A 37 -34.39 -27.97 -5.87
CA ALA A 37 -33.59 -28.49 -6.97
C ALA A 37 -32.40 -29.35 -6.51
N GLY A 38 -32.20 -29.55 -5.20
CA GLY A 38 -31.06 -30.31 -4.66
C GLY A 38 -29.70 -29.65 -4.84
N LEU A 39 -29.66 -28.33 -5.14
CA LEU A 39 -28.44 -27.61 -5.38
C LEU A 39 -27.81 -27.11 -4.08
N SER A 40 -26.50 -27.30 -3.92
CA SER A 40 -25.75 -26.68 -2.83
C SER A 40 -25.52 -25.18 -3.10
N GLN A 41 -25.31 -24.38 -2.05
CA GLN A 41 -24.90 -22.97 -2.22
C GLN A 41 -23.58 -22.84 -2.99
N ASP A 42 -22.67 -23.82 -2.85
CA ASP A 42 -21.41 -23.87 -3.56
C ASP A 42 -21.60 -24.06 -5.08
N GLN A 43 -22.51 -24.94 -5.49
CA GLN A 43 -22.83 -25.14 -6.90
C GLN A 43 -23.44 -23.88 -7.54
N VAL A 44 -24.34 -23.22 -6.85
CA VAL A 44 -24.90 -21.92 -7.31
C VAL A 44 -23.81 -20.84 -7.34
N ALA A 45 -22.96 -20.79 -6.34
CA ALA A 45 -21.84 -19.84 -6.27
C ALA A 45 -20.84 -20.05 -7.42
N GLN A 46 -20.49 -21.30 -7.71
CA GLN A 46 -19.63 -21.67 -8.83
C GLN A 46 -20.26 -21.27 -10.17
N ALA A 47 -21.51 -21.63 -10.41
CA ALA A 47 -22.22 -21.29 -11.66
C ALA A 47 -22.30 -19.78 -11.92
N LEU A 48 -22.39 -18.98 -10.86
CA LEU A 48 -22.45 -17.52 -10.94
C LEU A 48 -21.11 -16.83 -10.77
N SER A 49 -20.01 -17.59 -10.58
CA SER A 49 -18.67 -17.08 -10.29
C SER A 49 -18.66 -16.07 -9.14
N VAL A 50 -19.24 -16.49 -8.00
CA VAL A 50 -19.28 -15.75 -6.74
C VAL A 50 -18.89 -16.67 -5.58
N ARG A 51 -18.65 -16.14 -4.41
CA ARG A 51 -18.38 -16.94 -3.20
C ARG A 51 -19.66 -17.52 -2.62
N ARG A 52 -19.57 -18.64 -1.93
CA ARG A 52 -20.69 -19.27 -1.21
C ARG A 52 -21.38 -18.31 -0.26
N GLU A 53 -20.61 -17.53 0.52
CA GLU A 53 -21.11 -16.53 1.47
C GLU A 53 -21.95 -15.46 0.79
N THR A 54 -21.63 -15.13 -0.47
CA THR A 54 -22.41 -14.19 -1.29
C THR A 54 -23.80 -14.77 -1.59
N VAL A 55 -23.89 -16.07 -1.96
CA VAL A 55 -25.17 -16.74 -2.16
C VAL A 55 -25.95 -16.82 -0.84
N THR A 56 -25.28 -17.17 0.26
CA THR A 56 -25.87 -17.15 1.60
C THR A 56 -26.45 -15.77 1.94
N SER A 57 -25.71 -14.69 1.62
CA SER A 57 -26.16 -13.32 1.86
C SER A 57 -27.39 -12.95 1.03
N TRP A 58 -27.48 -13.42 -0.22
CA TRP A 58 -28.65 -13.21 -1.10
C TRP A 58 -29.88 -14.00 -0.64
N GLU A 59 -29.69 -15.22 -0.13
CA GLU A 59 -30.79 -16.07 0.40
C GLU A 59 -31.24 -15.64 1.80
N THR A 60 -30.44 -14.88 2.52
CA THR A 60 -30.83 -14.31 3.83
C THR A 60 -31.32 -12.87 3.74
N GLY A 61 -31.28 -12.26 2.55
CA GLY A 61 -31.71 -10.87 2.35
C GLY A 61 -30.76 -9.81 2.89
N ARG A 62 -29.54 -10.21 3.32
CA ARG A 62 -28.54 -9.26 3.80
C ARG A 62 -28.02 -8.34 2.69
N THR A 63 -27.91 -8.87 1.47
CA THR A 63 -27.52 -8.14 0.27
C THR A 63 -28.28 -8.69 -0.93
N ASP A 64 -28.45 -7.86 -1.96
CA ASP A 64 -28.98 -8.30 -3.26
C ASP A 64 -27.86 -8.34 -4.31
N PRO A 65 -27.93 -9.29 -5.26
CA PRO A 65 -26.99 -9.33 -6.36
C PRO A 65 -27.07 -8.07 -7.23
N ARG A 66 -25.91 -7.62 -7.73
CA ARG A 66 -25.80 -6.49 -8.65
C ARG A 66 -25.55 -6.97 -10.09
N PRO A 67 -25.88 -6.17 -11.12
CA PRO A 67 -25.51 -6.48 -12.49
C PRO A 67 -24.00 -6.73 -12.64
N PRO A 68 -23.54 -7.67 -13.49
CA PRO A 68 -24.36 -8.56 -14.34
C PRO A 68 -24.86 -9.84 -13.62
N LYS A 69 -24.46 -10.09 -12.36
CA LYS A 69 -24.81 -11.30 -11.61
C LYS A 69 -26.29 -11.37 -11.26
N ARG A 70 -26.96 -10.21 -11.13
CA ARG A 70 -28.40 -10.13 -10.85
C ARG A 70 -29.20 -10.82 -11.94
N ALA A 71 -28.99 -10.48 -13.20
CA ALA A 71 -29.69 -11.07 -14.33
C ALA A 71 -29.47 -12.60 -14.44
N ALA A 72 -28.22 -13.05 -14.24
CA ALA A 72 -27.90 -14.48 -14.25
C ALA A 72 -28.57 -15.24 -13.11
N TYR A 73 -28.63 -14.65 -11.90
CA TYR A 73 -29.27 -15.26 -10.73
C TYR A 73 -30.80 -15.25 -10.87
N ALA A 74 -31.40 -14.17 -11.37
CA ALA A 74 -32.83 -14.07 -11.66
C ALA A 74 -33.24 -15.16 -12.68
N ARG A 75 -32.47 -15.33 -13.75
CA ARG A 75 -32.71 -16.38 -14.76
C ARG A 75 -32.63 -17.79 -14.17
N LEU A 76 -31.67 -18.07 -13.29
CA LEU A 76 -31.58 -19.34 -12.58
C LEU A 76 -32.83 -19.59 -11.74
N LEU A 77 -33.19 -18.61 -10.90
CA LEU A 77 -34.34 -18.74 -10.00
C LEU A 77 -35.66 -18.86 -10.75
N SER A 78 -35.87 -18.16 -11.87
CA SER A 78 -37.04 -18.29 -12.73
C SER A 78 -37.15 -19.70 -13.31
N ALA A 79 -36.04 -20.23 -13.87
CA ALA A 79 -36.01 -21.59 -14.38
C ALA A 79 -36.23 -22.65 -13.29
N LEU A 80 -35.85 -22.39 -12.06
CA LEU A 80 -36.12 -23.26 -10.92
C LEU A 80 -37.60 -23.12 -10.45
N ALA A 81 -38.17 -21.93 -10.49
CA ALA A 81 -39.58 -21.71 -10.13
C ALA A 81 -40.52 -22.44 -11.11
N ASP A 82 -40.20 -22.40 -12.39
CA ASP A 82 -41.00 -23.15 -13.42
C ASP A 82 -40.92 -24.66 -13.19
N ARG A 83 -39.82 -25.18 -12.69
CA ARG A 83 -39.61 -26.62 -12.49
C ARG A 83 -40.04 -27.12 -11.12
N TYR A 84 -40.04 -26.26 -10.12
CA TYR A 84 -40.39 -26.56 -8.73
C TYR A 84 -41.38 -25.53 -8.18
N PRO A 85 -42.63 -25.51 -8.71
CA PRO A 85 -43.65 -24.55 -8.25
C PRO A 85 -43.92 -24.70 -6.75
N ALA A 86 -44.25 -23.59 -6.09
CA ALA A 86 -44.70 -23.64 -4.70
C ALA A 86 -46.02 -24.41 -4.60
N PRO A 87 -46.25 -25.26 -3.57
CA PRO A 87 -47.55 -25.90 -3.36
C PRO A 87 -48.65 -24.83 -3.19
N ALA A 88 -49.71 -24.94 -3.97
CA ALA A 88 -50.80 -23.98 -3.94
C ALA A 88 -51.42 -23.94 -2.53
N HIS A 89 -51.36 -22.80 -1.86
CA HIS A 89 -52.10 -22.54 -0.64
C HIS A 89 -53.58 -22.55 -0.97
N ALA A 90 -54.29 -23.63 -0.58
CA ALA A 90 -55.72 -23.67 -0.57
C ALA A 90 -56.27 -22.56 0.32
N GLY A 91 -57.06 -21.67 -0.28
CA GLY A 91 -57.58 -20.48 0.35
C GLY A 91 -58.49 -20.81 1.55
N LEU A 92 -58.34 -20.08 2.60
CA LEU A 92 -59.15 -20.05 3.79
C LEU A 92 -60.56 -19.48 3.48
N ARG A 93 -61.63 -20.32 3.57
CA ARG A 93 -62.94 -19.90 3.92
C ARG A 93 -63.45 -20.87 4.98
N GLY A 94 -63.68 -20.42 6.18
CA GLY A 94 -64.50 -21.12 7.19
C GLY A 94 -66.00 -20.80 7.00
N PRO A 95 -66.97 -21.30 7.82
CA PRO A 95 -66.81 -21.95 9.11
C PRO A 95 -67.74 -23.16 9.38
N ALA A 96 -67.55 -23.81 10.51
CA ALA A 96 -68.43 -24.56 11.35
C ALA A 96 -68.71 -26.05 11.09
N GLY A 97 -68.49 -26.89 12.10
CA GLY A 97 -69.37 -27.96 12.45
C GLY A 97 -68.76 -29.36 12.58
N ALA A 98 -68.66 -29.80 13.83
CA ALA A 98 -68.83 -31.19 14.33
C ALA A 98 -67.64 -32.19 14.27
N VAL A 99 -67.19 -32.55 15.43
CA VAL A 99 -66.49 -33.81 15.84
C VAL A 99 -67.57 -35.00 15.71
N PRO A 100 -67.22 -36.33 15.55
CA PRO A 100 -66.33 -37.05 16.43
C PRO A 100 -65.49 -38.26 15.84
N ALA A 101 -64.46 -38.66 16.52
CA ALA A 101 -64.12 -39.99 17.08
C ALA A 101 -63.50 -41.10 16.20
N CYS A 102 -62.49 -41.69 16.83
CA CYS A 102 -62.02 -43.08 16.85
C CYS A 102 -60.95 -43.56 15.85
N GLY A 103 -59.85 -43.81 16.43
CA GLY A 103 -58.64 -44.60 16.04
C GLY A 103 -58.92 -46.10 15.81
N PRO A 104 -57.95 -47.04 16.02
CA PRO A 104 -56.53 -46.97 16.29
C PRO A 104 -55.66 -48.00 15.48
N SER A 105 -54.36 -48.15 15.89
CA SER A 105 -53.53 -49.35 15.67
C SER A 105 -52.53 -49.22 14.49
N SER A 106 -51.32 -49.51 14.53
CA SER A 106 -50.44 -50.26 15.48
C SER A 106 -48.95 -50.02 15.15
N ALA A 107 -48.12 -49.93 16.17
CA ALA A 107 -46.70 -50.10 16.16
C ALA A 107 -46.32 -51.62 16.04
N PRO A 108 -45.08 -52.06 15.85
CA PRO A 108 -43.99 -52.01 16.82
C PRO A 108 -42.56 -51.85 16.19
N SER A 109 -41.40 -51.72 16.79
CA SER A 109 -40.83 -51.95 18.11
C SER A 109 -39.39 -51.45 18.12
N ARG A 110 -38.99 -50.98 19.27
CA ARG A 110 -37.62 -50.71 19.76
C ARG A 110 -36.78 -52.00 20.00
N PRO A 111 -35.48 -51.93 20.30
CA PRO A 111 -35.08 -51.45 21.64
C PRO A 111 -33.77 -50.63 21.74
N ALA A 112 -33.71 -49.84 22.82
CA ALA A 112 -32.56 -49.39 23.52
C ALA A 112 -32.21 -50.42 24.66
N PRO A 113 -31.15 -50.32 25.45
CA PRO A 113 -30.81 -49.33 26.45
C PRO A 113 -29.28 -49.12 26.67
N VAL A 114 -28.65 -48.35 27.57
CA VAL A 114 -28.77 -48.07 28.97
C VAL A 114 -27.74 -47.06 29.46
N LEU A 115 -28.16 -46.03 30.23
CA LEU A 115 -27.68 -45.39 31.47
C LEU A 115 -26.30 -44.72 31.61
N LEU A 116 -26.32 -43.49 31.81
CA LEU A 116 -25.98 -42.43 32.78
C LEU A 116 -25.12 -42.81 34.04
N PRO A 117 -24.43 -41.86 34.77
CA PRO A 117 -24.85 -40.50 35.11
C PRO A 117 -23.76 -39.39 35.23
N GLU A 118 -24.25 -38.10 35.22
CA GLU A 118 -23.99 -36.89 36.02
C GLU A 118 -22.56 -36.37 36.21
N GLN A 119 -22.27 -35.13 35.91
CA GLN A 119 -22.60 -33.93 36.69
C GLN A 119 -22.29 -32.60 35.94
N ALA A 120 -23.20 -31.72 36.13
CA ALA A 120 -23.26 -30.27 36.09
C ALA A 120 -22.01 -29.38 35.84
N GLY A 121 -22.21 -28.38 34.99
CA GLY A 121 -21.34 -27.22 34.89
C GLY A 121 -21.81 -26.28 33.76
N SER A 122 -22.73 -25.39 34.09
CA SER A 122 -23.26 -24.33 33.21
C SER A 122 -22.20 -23.28 32.88
N CYS A 123 -22.03 -22.95 31.60
CA CYS A 123 -21.57 -21.63 31.15
C CYS A 123 -22.23 -21.26 29.81
N PRO A 124 -22.57 -20.00 29.65
CA PRO A 124 -23.46 -19.57 28.57
C PRO A 124 -22.72 -19.36 27.24
N ALA A 125 -23.46 -19.51 26.17
CA ALA A 125 -23.07 -19.34 24.79
C ALA A 125 -22.63 -17.90 24.47
N VAL A 126 -21.49 -17.80 23.83
CA VAL A 126 -21.00 -16.59 23.14
C VAL A 126 -21.53 -16.67 21.70
N PRO A 127 -22.14 -15.61 21.16
CA PRO A 127 -22.53 -15.60 19.77
C PRO A 127 -21.31 -15.37 18.87
N GLU A 128 -21.08 -16.29 17.96
CA GLU A 128 -20.15 -16.14 16.85
C GLU A 128 -20.48 -14.91 16.00
N ALA A 129 -19.55 -13.98 15.94
CA ALA A 129 -19.52 -12.94 14.93
C ALA A 129 -18.82 -13.50 13.68
N GLY A 130 -19.58 -13.76 12.64
CA GLY A 130 -19.06 -14.19 11.35
C GLY A 130 -18.18 -13.12 10.69
N PRO A 131 -17.16 -13.54 9.93
CA PRO A 131 -16.25 -12.64 9.27
C PRO A 131 -16.91 -11.99 8.06
N GLY A 132 -16.96 -10.68 8.07
CA GLY A 132 -17.31 -9.87 6.90
C GLY A 132 -16.13 -9.75 5.97
N ALA A 133 -16.32 -10.30 4.80
CA ALA A 133 -15.55 -10.35 3.59
C ALA A 133 -14.94 -9.04 3.08
N GLU A 134 -13.97 -9.25 2.36
CA GLU A 134 -13.52 -8.94 1.01
C GLU A 134 -12.57 -7.80 0.78
N ALA A 135 -11.51 -8.27 0.19
CA ALA A 135 -10.56 -7.57 -0.62
C ALA A 135 -11.19 -6.48 -1.51
N GLY A 136 -11.13 -5.30 -1.03
CA GLY A 136 -11.18 -4.12 -1.86
C GLY A 136 -9.98 -3.31 -1.49
N ALA A 137 -9.23 -2.85 -2.48
CA ALA A 137 -8.08 -1.98 -2.35
C ALA A 137 -8.16 -1.09 -1.10
N ALA A 138 -7.15 -1.15 -0.28
CA ALA A 138 -7.03 -0.42 0.97
C ALA A 138 -7.65 0.98 0.88
N ALA A 139 -8.80 1.14 1.48
CA ALA A 139 -9.44 2.43 1.66
C ALA A 139 -8.69 3.20 2.75
N GLY A 140 -7.57 3.77 2.39
CA GLY A 140 -6.94 4.77 3.23
C GLY A 140 -7.76 6.05 3.14
N ALA A 141 -8.20 6.55 4.24
CA ALA A 141 -8.76 7.89 4.34
C ALA A 141 -7.73 8.93 3.84
N PRO A 142 -8.17 10.03 3.21
CA PRO A 142 -7.26 11.05 2.72
C PRO A 142 -6.45 11.65 3.88
N VAL A 143 -5.13 11.76 3.72
CA VAL A 143 -4.29 12.50 4.66
C VAL A 143 -4.44 13.98 4.37
N GLU A 144 -4.96 14.73 5.32
CA GLU A 144 -4.67 16.15 5.35
C GLU A 144 -3.22 16.33 5.79
N GLY A 145 -2.46 16.90 4.90
CA GLY A 145 -1.14 17.40 5.26
C GLY A 145 -1.24 18.37 6.44
N ALA A 146 -0.22 18.44 7.22
CA ALA A 146 -0.06 19.51 8.19
C ALA A 146 -0.37 20.86 7.50
N PRO A 147 -1.08 21.77 8.17
CA PRO A 147 -1.33 23.08 7.58
C PRO A 147 0.00 23.71 7.17
N PRO A 148 0.08 24.39 6.02
CA PRO A 148 1.28 25.11 5.64
C PRO A 148 1.58 26.13 6.74
N ALA A 149 2.84 26.24 7.09
CA ALA A 149 3.32 27.30 7.98
C ALA A 149 2.84 28.65 7.40
N ALA A 150 2.06 29.37 8.17
CA ALA A 150 1.59 30.68 7.79
C ALA A 150 2.78 31.59 7.51
N SER A 151 2.93 32.00 6.28
CA SER A 151 3.75 33.14 5.90
C SER A 151 3.05 34.38 6.43
N ALA A 152 3.61 34.99 7.46
CA ALA A 152 3.21 36.31 7.92
C ALA A 152 3.68 37.32 6.87
N SER A 153 2.76 38.05 6.27
CA SER A 153 3.03 39.33 5.63
C SER A 153 2.49 40.47 6.52
N PRO A 154 3.18 41.58 6.64
CA PRO A 154 2.81 42.65 7.54
C PRO A 154 1.67 43.51 6.98
N SER A 155 0.85 43.96 7.90
CA SER A 155 -0.25 44.90 7.70
C SER A 155 0.24 46.26 7.23
N ALA A 156 -0.51 46.88 6.29
CA ALA A 156 -0.64 48.31 6.19
C ALA A 156 -2.11 48.64 5.96
N ASP A 157 -2.61 49.49 6.83
CA ASP A 157 -3.91 50.15 6.87
C ASP A 157 -4.23 50.92 5.59
N ALA A 158 -5.48 50.85 5.14
CA ALA A 158 -6.29 52.01 4.76
C ALA A 158 -7.70 51.60 4.32
N THR A 159 -8.62 52.14 5.02
CA THR A 159 -10.05 52.29 4.83
C THR A 159 -10.48 52.81 3.46
N VAL A 160 -11.62 52.36 2.94
CA VAL A 160 -12.84 53.05 2.41
C VAL A 160 -13.51 52.20 1.27
N ALA A 161 -14.74 51.78 1.51
CA ALA A 161 -15.73 51.40 0.53
C ALA A 161 -16.67 52.64 0.24
N PRO A 162 -17.70 52.59 -0.62
CA PRO A 162 -18.16 51.65 -1.66
C PRO A 162 -18.63 52.31 -3.00
N THR A 163 -19.29 51.49 -3.83
CA THR A 163 -20.24 51.74 -4.95
C THR A 163 -19.71 51.54 -6.34
N GLY A 164 -20.25 50.57 -7.04
CA GLY A 164 -21.40 50.62 -7.93
C GLY A 164 -21.11 50.32 -9.38
N ALA A 165 -21.83 49.33 -9.89
CA ALA A 165 -22.34 49.16 -11.29
C ALA A 165 -21.42 48.58 -12.41
N ASP A 166 -21.76 47.41 -12.87
CA ASP A 166 -21.74 46.90 -14.26
C ASP A 166 -22.53 47.83 -15.26
N PRO A 167 -22.43 47.74 -16.62
CA PRO A 167 -22.23 46.53 -17.43
C PRO A 167 -21.54 46.72 -18.82
N ALA A 168 -21.30 45.57 -19.46
CA ALA A 168 -21.50 45.28 -20.90
C ALA A 168 -20.47 45.64 -21.98
N ALA A 169 -20.08 44.56 -22.66
CA ALA A 169 -20.11 44.34 -24.11
C ALA A 169 -18.92 44.71 -25.01
N ALA A 170 -18.55 43.70 -25.76
CA ALA A 170 -18.27 43.62 -27.19
C ALA A 170 -16.83 43.76 -27.71
N SER A 171 -16.40 42.58 -28.21
CA SER A 171 -15.94 42.29 -29.60
C SER A 171 -14.72 43.00 -30.21
N ALA A 172 -13.97 42.15 -30.85
CA ALA A 172 -13.30 42.19 -32.17
C ALA A 172 -11.78 42.07 -32.22
N SER A 173 -11.39 40.94 -32.79
CA SER A 173 -10.12 40.83 -33.54
C SER A 173 -10.15 41.72 -34.80
N PRO A 174 -9.02 42.06 -35.41
CA PRO A 174 -8.56 41.27 -36.55
C PRO A 174 -7.03 41.18 -36.78
N SER A 175 -6.77 40.27 -37.69
CA SER A 175 -5.54 39.79 -38.32
C SER A 175 -4.66 40.82 -39.06
N ALA A 176 -3.50 40.29 -39.48
CA ALA A 176 -2.67 40.51 -40.66
C ALA A 176 -1.33 41.18 -40.36
N ASP A 177 -0.24 40.64 -40.70
CA ASP A 177 0.42 40.16 -41.88
C ASP A 177 1.77 40.91 -42.12
N ALA A 178 2.76 40.16 -42.58
CA ALA A 178 3.86 40.51 -43.47
C ALA A 178 5.21 40.98 -42.89
N THR A 179 6.21 40.31 -43.15
CA THR A 179 7.26 40.13 -44.15
C THR A 179 8.69 40.14 -43.58
N ALA A 180 9.43 39.12 -44.03
CA ALA A 180 10.88 39.06 -43.98
C ALA A 180 11.52 40.01 -45.01
N PRO A 181 12.81 40.27 -44.97
CA PRO A 181 13.69 39.50 -45.85
C PRO A 181 15.11 39.17 -45.31
N ALA A 182 15.69 38.21 -46.01
CA ALA A 182 17.03 37.69 -45.96
C ALA A 182 18.13 38.66 -46.42
N VAL A 183 19.38 38.40 -46.06
CA VAL A 183 20.61 38.41 -46.89
C VAL A 183 21.79 37.81 -46.08
N GLY A 184 22.45 36.77 -46.60
CA GLY A 184 23.87 36.40 -46.29
C GLY A 184 24.79 37.00 -47.35
N PRO A 185 26.01 36.47 -47.66
CA PRO A 185 26.95 35.56 -46.97
C PRO A 185 28.41 36.10 -46.96
N GLY A 186 29.41 35.33 -46.54
CA GLY A 186 30.83 35.62 -46.77
C GLY A 186 31.74 34.76 -45.87
N THR A 187 32.21 33.62 -46.36
CA THR A 187 33.49 33.17 -46.85
C THR A 187 34.74 33.69 -46.07
N ALA A 188 35.68 32.91 -45.57
CA ALA A 188 36.64 32.04 -46.16
C ALA A 188 37.75 31.59 -45.17
N ALA A 189 38.21 30.40 -45.37
CA ALA A 189 39.56 29.84 -45.41
C ALA A 189 40.25 29.35 -44.15
N GLY A 190 40.59 28.04 -44.18
CA GLY A 190 41.61 27.34 -43.42
C GLY A 190 43.01 27.60 -44.00
N PRO A 191 44.06 26.82 -43.67
CA PRO A 191 44.12 25.39 -43.74
C PRO A 191 45.08 24.64 -42.74
N GLU A 192 44.90 23.32 -42.69
CA GLU A 192 45.89 22.22 -42.60
C GLU A 192 47.15 22.24 -41.69
N ARG A 193 47.36 21.20 -40.88
CA ARG A 193 48.17 19.99 -41.21
C ARG A 193 48.24 18.98 -40.03
N ARG A 194 47.97 17.74 -40.37
CA ARG A 194 48.50 16.50 -39.73
C ARG A 194 49.90 16.21 -40.33
N PRO A 195 50.73 15.15 -39.96
CA PRO A 195 50.42 13.98 -39.12
C PRO A 195 51.62 13.46 -38.25
N GLY A 196 51.41 12.32 -37.54
CA GLY A 196 52.53 11.41 -37.36
C GLY A 196 52.56 10.51 -36.10
N HIS A 197 52.08 9.32 -36.24
CA HIS A 197 52.57 7.98 -35.84
C HIS A 197 53.37 7.76 -34.53
N GLY A 198 52.94 6.69 -33.79
CA GLY A 198 53.87 5.84 -33.08
C GLY A 198 53.32 5.10 -31.87
N ALA A 199 52.72 3.93 -32.05
CA ALA A 199 52.79 2.83 -31.08
C ALA A 199 54.05 1.98 -31.45
N PRO A 200 54.54 0.98 -30.70
CA PRO A 200 53.88 0.11 -29.72
C PRO A 200 54.78 -0.49 -28.60
N ARG A 201 54.12 -1.32 -27.72
CA ARG A 201 54.66 -2.53 -27.03
C ARG A 201 55.56 -2.36 -25.81
N SER A 202 55.31 -2.97 -24.69
CA SER A 202 55.19 -4.39 -24.30
C SER A 202 55.97 -4.71 -23.04
N ALA A 203 55.45 -5.55 -22.19
CA ALA A 203 56.09 -6.58 -21.34
C ALA A 203 56.48 -6.22 -19.89
N ALA A 204 55.74 -6.73 -18.95
CA ALA A 204 55.97 -7.96 -18.17
C ALA A 204 56.89 -7.84 -16.93
N SER A 205 56.39 -8.29 -15.88
CA SER A 205 56.92 -9.35 -15.00
C SER A 205 57.31 -8.97 -13.55
N GLN A 206 56.55 -9.58 -12.68
CA GLN A 206 56.94 -10.43 -11.50
C GLN A 206 57.41 -9.84 -10.17
N ALA A 207 56.67 -10.31 -9.18
CA ALA A 207 57.12 -10.99 -7.95
C ALA A 207 57.17 -10.21 -6.63
N ALA A 208 56.33 -10.72 -5.72
CA ALA A 208 56.47 -10.62 -4.26
C ALA A 208 57.73 -11.36 -3.77
N PRO A 209 58.09 -11.42 -2.46
CA PRO A 209 57.26 -11.43 -1.24
C PRO A 209 57.90 -10.87 0.07
N ALA A 210 57.11 -11.00 1.15
CA ALA A 210 57.47 -11.26 2.56
C ALA A 210 57.72 -10.10 3.55
N GLY A 211 56.90 -10.12 4.63
CA GLY A 211 57.05 -9.39 5.89
C GLY A 211 58.23 -9.94 6.77
N PRO A 212 58.26 -9.78 8.09
CA PRO A 212 57.30 -9.26 9.07
C PRO A 212 57.90 -8.42 10.24
N ALA A 213 57.04 -8.02 11.18
CA ALA A 213 57.25 -7.94 12.63
C ALA A 213 57.68 -6.65 13.38
N VAL A 214 56.76 -6.28 14.30
CA VAL A 214 56.94 -5.99 15.74
C VAL A 214 57.64 -4.71 16.21
N GLY A 215 56.90 -3.96 17.09
CA GLY A 215 57.58 -3.23 18.15
C GLY A 215 56.95 -1.90 18.61
N ARG A 216 56.04 -1.91 19.51
CA ARG A 216 55.90 -1.29 20.84
C ARG A 216 56.55 0.09 21.09
N LYS A 217 55.71 0.91 21.76
CA LYS A 217 55.94 1.78 22.95
C LYS A 217 55.74 3.29 22.75
N SER A 218 54.71 3.78 23.47
CA SER A 218 54.62 5.16 24.03
C SER A 218 55.74 5.39 25.07
N PRO A 219 56.10 6.61 25.56
CA PRO A 219 55.19 7.49 26.26
C PRO A 219 55.48 9.04 26.29
N ARG A 220 54.48 9.82 26.70
CA ARG A 220 54.47 10.98 27.61
C ARG A 220 55.24 12.30 27.31
N ARG A 221 54.59 13.44 27.36
CA ARG A 221 54.34 14.50 28.34
C ARG A 221 54.45 15.93 27.79
N ALA A 222 53.42 16.72 28.04
CA ALA A 222 53.32 18.05 28.63
C ALA A 222 53.93 19.29 27.95
N GLY A 223 53.05 20.30 27.78
CA GLY A 223 53.46 21.68 27.52
C GLY A 223 52.26 22.62 27.23
N SER A 224 52.01 23.47 28.13
CA SER A 224 50.93 24.42 28.38
C SER A 224 50.87 25.66 27.48
N GLY A 225 49.60 26.15 27.24
CA GLY A 225 49.23 27.57 27.25
C GLY A 225 48.84 28.21 25.91
N PRO A 226 48.08 29.34 25.89
CA PRO A 226 46.73 29.35 25.38
C PRO A 226 46.59 30.18 24.07
N GLY A 227 45.61 29.85 23.25
CA GLY A 227 45.23 30.61 22.05
C GLY A 227 43.78 30.38 21.64
N THR A 228 43.01 31.44 21.78
CA THR A 228 41.63 31.59 21.34
C THR A 228 41.48 31.37 19.85
N GLY A 229 40.63 30.41 19.46
CA GLY A 229 40.25 30.19 18.09
C GLY A 229 38.99 29.34 18.03
N SER A 230 37.85 29.97 17.83
CA SER A 230 36.53 29.35 17.59
C SER A 230 36.57 28.51 16.33
N THR A 231 36.61 27.21 16.48
CA THR A 231 36.28 26.26 15.40
C THR A 231 34.96 25.54 15.69
N ARG A 232 33.97 25.79 14.83
CA ARG A 232 32.72 25.08 14.78
C ARG A 232 33.00 23.57 14.72
N ARG A 233 32.60 22.86 15.76
CA ARG A 233 32.52 21.39 15.75
C ARG A 233 31.39 20.95 14.84
N ALA A 234 31.70 20.14 13.86
CA ALA A 234 30.75 19.30 13.12
C ALA A 234 30.09 18.32 14.08
N GLY A 235 28.83 18.01 13.77
CA GLY A 235 27.90 17.24 14.59
C GLY A 235 28.49 15.96 15.15
N GLY A 236 28.39 15.83 16.46
CA GLY A 236 28.61 14.59 17.17
C GLY A 236 27.41 13.65 16.99
N ASP A 237 27.71 12.38 16.74
CA ASP A 237 26.79 11.26 16.84
C ASP A 237 26.12 11.29 18.23
N ALA A 238 24.81 11.57 18.21
CA ALA A 238 23.99 11.38 19.38
C ALA A 238 23.76 9.87 19.57
N SER A 239 24.18 9.34 20.68
CA SER A 239 23.79 7.99 21.14
C SER A 239 22.27 7.83 21.07
N PRO A 240 21.74 6.70 20.57
CA PRO A 240 20.31 6.51 20.37
C PRO A 240 19.45 6.46 21.65
N ASN A 241 20.03 6.64 22.83
CA ASN A 241 19.36 6.52 24.12
C ASN A 241 19.39 7.79 25.00
N ALA A 242 19.70 8.97 24.46
CA ALA A 242 19.53 10.21 25.24
C ALA A 242 18.05 10.59 25.20
N VAL A 243 17.36 10.42 26.32
CA VAL A 243 15.98 10.93 26.50
C VAL A 243 16.03 12.45 26.32
N ASP A 244 15.26 12.96 25.35
CA ASP A 244 15.10 14.40 25.15
C ASP A 244 14.19 14.93 26.26
N ASP A 245 14.70 15.75 27.16
CA ASP A 245 13.96 16.30 28.32
C ASP A 245 12.65 17.01 27.93
N ARG A 246 12.50 17.40 26.68
CA ARG A 246 11.25 17.97 26.16
C ARG A 246 10.13 16.93 26.04
N PHE A 247 10.48 15.65 25.87
CA PHE A 247 9.57 14.52 25.62
C PHE A 247 9.87 13.39 26.61
N ALA A 248 9.65 13.69 27.89
CA ALA A 248 10.09 12.83 28.98
C ALA A 248 9.49 11.40 28.95
N HIS A 249 8.29 11.24 28.37
CA HIS A 249 7.55 9.98 28.39
C HIS A 249 7.30 9.41 26.99
N GLY A 250 8.04 9.87 25.98
CA GLY A 250 7.98 9.34 24.62
C GLY A 250 6.78 9.83 23.82
N ALA A 251 6.60 9.24 22.63
CA ALA A 251 5.61 9.71 21.65
C ALA A 251 4.23 9.05 21.77
N VAL A 252 4.10 7.97 22.53
CA VAL A 252 2.90 7.11 22.54
C VAL A 252 2.48 6.83 23.96
N THR A 253 1.19 6.93 24.22
CA THR A 253 0.57 6.41 25.43
C THR A 253 -0.75 5.70 25.11
N VAL A 254 -1.09 4.67 25.86
CA VAL A 254 -2.38 3.99 25.84
C VAL A 254 -3.14 4.33 27.11
N LEU A 255 -4.25 5.04 26.97
CA LEU A 255 -5.11 5.46 28.07
C LEU A 255 -6.19 4.41 28.31
N ASP A 256 -6.35 4.00 29.57
CA ASP A 256 -7.44 3.13 30.02
C ASP A 256 -8.52 3.87 30.81
N GLY A 257 -9.64 3.20 31.06
CA GLY A 257 -10.84 3.79 31.66
C GLY A 257 -10.68 4.24 33.12
N ASP A 258 -9.75 3.65 33.86
CA ASP A 258 -9.42 4.02 35.24
C ASP A 258 -8.56 5.31 35.31
N GLY A 259 -8.01 5.78 34.18
CA GLY A 259 -7.11 6.91 34.09
C GLY A 259 -5.65 6.53 34.01
N SER A 260 -5.32 5.25 34.02
CA SER A 260 -3.97 4.77 33.81
C SER A 260 -3.53 5.02 32.35
N ALA A 261 -2.46 5.75 32.17
CA ALA A 261 -1.86 6.06 30.87
C ALA A 261 -0.54 5.31 30.73
N TYR A 262 -0.56 4.21 30.00
CA TYR A 262 0.58 3.29 29.81
C TYR A 262 1.52 3.85 28.75
N CYS A 263 2.77 4.04 29.11
CA CYS A 263 3.85 4.46 28.22
C CYS A 263 4.88 3.34 28.06
N ALA A 264 5.84 3.52 27.15
CA ALA A 264 6.90 2.56 26.91
C ALA A 264 7.71 2.23 28.16
N GLY A 265 8.21 0.97 28.24
CA GLY A 265 9.08 0.51 29.32
C GLY A 265 8.34 0.27 30.66
N GLY A 266 7.04 0.00 30.59
CA GLY A 266 6.22 -0.28 31.78
C GLY A 266 5.88 0.93 32.63
N LEU A 267 6.16 2.16 32.15
CA LEU A 267 5.79 3.39 32.84
C LEU A 267 4.27 3.60 32.77
N VAL A 268 3.66 3.89 33.89
CA VAL A 268 2.22 4.23 33.99
C VAL A 268 2.12 5.62 34.59
N LEU A 269 1.42 6.53 33.91
CA LEU A 269 1.12 7.87 34.37
C LEU A 269 -0.34 7.93 34.81
N ASP A 270 -0.62 8.75 35.82
CA ASP A 270 -2.01 9.07 36.19
C ASP A 270 -2.53 10.22 35.30
N CYS A 271 -3.65 9.94 34.59
CA CYS A 271 -4.30 10.90 33.72
C CYS A 271 -5.65 11.35 34.33
N PRO A 272 -5.74 12.56 34.92
CA PRO A 272 -6.95 13.05 35.56
C PRO A 272 -8.02 13.50 34.54
N ALA A 273 -7.70 13.57 33.25
CA ALA A 273 -8.57 14.09 32.21
C ALA A 273 -9.89 13.31 32.11
N THR A 274 -11.00 14.02 32.03
CA THR A 274 -12.36 13.46 31.85
C THR A 274 -13.01 13.89 30.54
N ASP A 275 -12.32 14.69 29.74
CA ASP A 275 -12.74 15.08 28.40
C ASP A 275 -11.54 15.24 27.47
N VAL A 276 -11.78 15.32 26.16
CA VAL A 276 -10.72 15.41 25.15
C VAL A 276 -9.88 16.69 25.29
N PRO A 277 -10.43 17.90 25.51
CA PRO A 277 -9.61 19.10 25.71
C PRO A 277 -8.64 19.00 26.87
N SER A 278 -9.09 18.51 28.04
CA SER A 278 -8.21 18.34 29.22
C SER A 278 -7.15 17.28 28.98
N LEU A 279 -7.49 16.20 28.24
CA LEU A 279 -6.53 15.18 27.84
C LEU A 279 -5.43 15.73 26.90
N VAL A 280 -5.79 16.61 25.98
CA VAL A 280 -4.81 17.28 25.09
C VAL A 280 -3.86 18.16 25.89
N GLU A 281 -4.38 18.97 26.83
CA GLU A 281 -3.54 19.81 27.69
C GLU A 281 -2.62 18.97 28.58
N TRP A 282 -3.14 17.88 29.18
CA TRP A 282 -2.35 16.96 29.98
C TRP A 282 -1.23 16.31 29.16
N ALA A 283 -1.55 15.79 27.98
CA ALA A 283 -0.57 15.10 27.11
C ALA A 283 0.60 16.00 26.70
N LEU A 284 0.32 17.30 26.41
CA LEU A 284 1.33 18.27 25.99
C LEU A 284 2.06 18.94 27.15
N GLY A 285 1.39 19.10 28.30
CA GLY A 285 1.89 19.81 29.45
C GLY A 285 2.54 18.88 30.49
N GLU A 286 1.72 18.19 31.26
CA GLU A 286 2.15 17.35 32.38
C GLU A 286 2.88 16.10 31.90
N ALA A 287 2.26 15.33 31.00
CA ALA A 287 2.86 14.10 30.46
C ALA A 287 4.01 14.35 29.47
N ARG A 288 4.17 15.56 28.96
CA ARG A 288 5.26 15.93 28.01
C ARG A 288 5.51 14.88 26.94
N LEU A 289 4.42 14.42 26.28
CA LEU A 289 4.49 13.42 25.23
C LEU A 289 4.96 14.04 23.92
N GLY A 290 5.62 13.21 23.08
CA GLY A 290 6.13 13.62 21.78
C GLY A 290 7.44 12.90 21.44
N ALA A 291 8.02 13.22 20.29
CA ALA A 291 9.35 12.75 19.92
C ALA A 291 10.10 13.80 19.08
N PRO A 292 11.44 13.77 19.10
CA PRO A 292 12.24 14.69 18.29
C PRO A 292 12.05 14.38 16.80
N ARG A 293 12.25 15.40 15.98
CA ARG A 293 12.18 15.35 14.52
C ARG A 293 13.17 14.34 13.94
N LEU A 294 12.78 13.66 12.86
CA LEU A 294 13.64 12.71 12.13
C LEU A 294 14.66 13.41 11.22
N HIS A 295 14.43 14.67 10.88
CA HIS A 295 15.33 15.47 10.05
C HIS A 295 15.44 16.89 10.61
N ARG A 296 16.65 17.50 10.53
CA ARG A 296 16.92 18.85 11.09
C ARG A 296 15.95 19.94 10.65
N ASN A 297 15.42 19.87 9.44
CA ASN A 297 14.45 20.80 8.89
C ASN A 297 12.99 20.30 9.09
N GLY A 298 12.80 19.16 9.72
CA GLY A 298 11.47 18.61 10.01
C GLY A 298 10.84 19.21 11.25
N GLN A 299 9.66 18.72 11.60
CA GLN A 299 8.94 19.05 12.82
C GLN A 299 9.07 17.90 13.82
N ASP A 300 9.06 18.25 15.11
CA ASP A 300 8.95 17.26 16.17
C ASP A 300 7.64 16.46 16.01
N ALA A 301 7.64 15.20 16.42
CA ALA A 301 6.48 14.34 16.25
C ALA A 301 5.40 14.71 17.27
N ASP A 302 4.18 14.91 16.78
CA ASP A 302 3.01 15.04 17.62
C ASP A 302 2.78 13.75 18.42
N PRO A 303 2.44 13.82 19.72
CA PRO A 303 2.13 12.64 20.52
C PRO A 303 0.89 11.91 20.02
N LEU A 304 0.87 10.58 20.25
CA LEU A 304 -0.26 9.72 20.02
C LEU A 304 -0.83 9.23 21.36
N VAL A 305 -2.10 9.50 21.60
CA VAL A 305 -2.88 8.91 22.69
C VAL A 305 -3.82 7.87 22.10
N VAL A 306 -3.64 6.62 22.50
CA VAL A 306 -4.49 5.49 22.10
C VAL A 306 -5.55 5.31 23.18
N LEU A 307 -6.81 5.21 22.78
CA LEU A 307 -7.93 5.07 23.68
C LEU A 307 -8.46 3.64 23.64
N THR A 308 -8.46 2.97 24.80
CA THR A 308 -9.20 1.71 24.99
C THR A 308 -10.70 1.99 24.93
N GLU A 309 -11.52 0.95 24.90
CA GLU A 309 -12.97 1.10 24.92
C GLU A 309 -13.45 1.83 26.18
N SER A 310 -12.94 1.42 27.36
CA SER A 310 -13.23 2.05 28.64
C SER A 310 -12.80 3.51 28.71
N ALA A 311 -11.63 3.87 28.17
CA ALA A 311 -11.16 5.24 28.06
C ALA A 311 -12.03 6.08 27.11
N ALA A 312 -12.47 5.49 25.99
CA ALA A 312 -13.37 6.18 25.06
C ALA A 312 -14.70 6.53 25.74
N VAL A 313 -15.29 5.60 26.48
CA VAL A 313 -16.51 5.82 27.28
C VAL A 313 -16.29 6.92 28.34
N ARG A 314 -15.19 6.87 29.08
CA ARG A 314 -14.84 7.89 30.09
C ARG A 314 -14.79 9.31 29.51
N LEU A 315 -14.32 9.44 28.27
CA LEU A 315 -14.21 10.73 27.57
C LEU A 315 -15.53 11.14 26.86
N GLY A 316 -16.60 10.38 27.00
CA GLY A 316 -17.91 10.64 26.38
C GLY A 316 -17.98 10.27 24.90
N LEU A 317 -17.09 9.40 24.42
CA LEU A 317 -17.13 8.86 23.07
C LEU A 317 -18.08 7.64 23.02
N PRO A 318 -18.86 7.45 21.94
CA PRO A 318 -19.71 6.28 21.80
C PRO A 318 -18.87 5.01 21.57
N ALA A 319 -19.40 3.85 21.95
CA ALA A 319 -18.74 2.56 21.72
C ALA A 319 -18.53 2.28 20.23
N GLU A 320 -19.48 2.67 19.37
CA GLU A 320 -19.41 2.55 17.92
C GLU A 320 -19.76 3.85 17.23
N LEU A 321 -19.20 4.08 16.05
CA LEU A 321 -19.58 5.19 15.18
C LEU A 321 -20.91 4.89 14.48
N ALA A 322 -21.90 5.77 14.66
CA ALA A 322 -23.21 5.66 14.02
C ALA A 322 -23.11 5.76 12.49
N ASP A 323 -22.25 6.63 11.98
CA ASP A 323 -21.96 6.74 10.56
C ASP A 323 -20.72 5.91 10.19
N ARG A 324 -20.92 4.66 9.80
CA ARG A 324 -19.85 3.77 9.31
C ARG A 324 -19.27 4.20 7.95
N ARG A 325 -19.93 5.11 7.22
CA ARG A 325 -19.41 5.63 5.93
C ARG A 325 -18.59 6.89 6.11
N GLY A 326 -19.04 7.80 6.97
CA GLY A 326 -18.32 9.04 7.29
C GLY A 326 -17.13 8.82 8.23
N LEU A 327 -17.12 7.71 8.99
CA LEU A 327 -16.08 7.32 9.94
C LEU A 327 -15.68 8.47 10.89
N ARG A 328 -16.64 9.28 11.34
CA ARG A 328 -16.41 10.40 12.26
C ARG A 328 -17.67 10.72 13.07
N LEU A 329 -17.46 11.36 14.20
CA LEU A 329 -18.55 11.94 14.98
C LEU A 329 -19.24 13.07 14.19
N PRO A 330 -20.56 13.25 14.35
CA PRO A 330 -21.25 14.42 13.85
C PRO A 330 -20.67 15.73 14.43
N ASP A 331 -20.77 16.81 13.66
CA ASP A 331 -20.23 18.11 14.07
C ASP A 331 -20.93 18.71 15.30
N ASP A 332 -22.15 18.29 15.60
CA ASP A 332 -22.97 18.65 16.75
C ASP A 332 -22.81 17.70 17.94
N HIS A 333 -21.98 16.67 17.83
CA HIS A 333 -21.69 15.77 18.95
C HIS A 333 -21.05 16.54 20.10
N GLU A 334 -21.41 16.19 21.34
CA GLU A 334 -20.98 16.89 22.55
C GLU A 334 -19.44 17.02 22.66
N VAL A 335 -18.71 15.93 22.38
CA VAL A 335 -17.25 15.93 22.40
C VAL A 335 -16.69 16.94 21.38
N VAL A 336 -17.25 16.98 20.16
CA VAL A 336 -16.80 17.92 19.13
C VAL A 336 -17.10 19.37 19.54
N ARG A 337 -18.25 19.64 20.14
CA ARG A 337 -18.59 20.96 20.69
C ARG A 337 -17.66 21.39 21.82
N ARG A 338 -17.31 20.47 22.74
CA ARG A 338 -16.35 20.77 23.84
C ARG A 338 -14.96 21.10 23.31
N ILE A 339 -14.47 20.34 22.31
CA ILE A 339 -13.19 20.61 21.65
C ILE A 339 -13.18 22.03 21.09
N ARG A 340 -14.22 22.42 20.33
CA ARG A 340 -14.34 23.77 19.76
C ARG A 340 -14.48 24.87 20.81
N LYS A 341 -15.26 24.62 21.87
CA LYS A 341 -15.45 25.57 22.98
C LYS A 341 -14.16 25.84 23.74
N ALA A 342 -13.23 24.88 23.75
CA ALA A 342 -11.91 25.02 24.39
C ALA A 342 -10.83 25.58 23.42
N ASP A 343 -11.23 26.18 22.30
CA ASP A 343 -10.37 26.76 21.27
C ASP A 343 -9.38 25.74 20.65
N TRP A 344 -9.78 24.44 20.60
CA TRP A 344 -9.09 23.42 19.85
C TRP A 344 -9.79 23.18 18.51
N LEU A 345 -9.00 22.85 17.49
CA LEU A 345 -9.49 22.59 16.15
C LEU A 345 -9.36 21.09 15.83
N LEU A 346 -10.27 20.61 15.02
CA LEU A 346 -10.19 19.32 14.35
C LEU A 346 -9.80 19.51 12.88
N THR A 347 -9.09 18.56 12.32
CA THR A 347 -8.89 18.53 10.87
C THR A 347 -10.23 18.35 10.15
N ARG A 348 -10.27 18.55 8.83
CA ARG A 348 -11.49 18.33 8.01
C ARG A 348 -12.09 16.94 8.16
N ARG A 349 -11.32 15.96 8.63
CA ARG A 349 -11.80 14.61 8.92
C ARG A 349 -12.69 14.51 10.13
N GLY A 350 -12.71 15.53 10.99
CA GLY A 350 -13.42 15.49 12.25
C GLY A 350 -12.76 14.54 13.26
N PHE A 351 -13.55 14.07 14.22
CA PHE A 351 -13.14 13.11 15.22
C PHE A 351 -13.60 11.71 14.82
N GLY A 352 -12.68 10.92 14.30
CA GLY A 352 -12.91 9.55 13.82
C GLY A 352 -11.98 8.54 14.50
N PRO A 353 -11.81 7.32 13.96
CA PRO A 353 -10.88 6.31 14.50
C PRO A 353 -9.48 6.87 14.70
N TRP A 354 -9.05 7.72 13.78
CA TRP A 354 -7.88 8.56 13.90
C TRP A 354 -8.31 10.02 13.88
N ALA A 355 -7.99 10.77 14.93
CA ALA A 355 -8.32 12.17 15.05
C ALA A 355 -7.10 13.01 15.40
N TRP A 356 -7.09 14.28 14.98
CA TRP A 356 -6.05 15.24 15.31
C TRP A 356 -6.72 16.47 15.92
N VAL A 357 -6.34 16.76 17.15
CA VAL A 357 -6.81 17.93 17.90
C VAL A 357 -5.63 18.88 18.01
N TYR A 358 -5.77 20.09 17.48
CA TYR A 358 -4.65 21.01 17.34
C TYR A 358 -5.05 22.47 17.54
N ARG A 359 -4.07 23.30 17.81
CA ARG A 359 -4.16 24.77 17.69
C ARG A 359 -3.19 25.24 16.61
N PRO A 360 -3.50 26.35 15.90
CA PRO A 360 -2.57 26.97 14.97
C PRO A 360 -1.21 27.22 15.62
N ALA A 361 -0.14 27.03 14.86
CA ALA A 361 1.20 27.21 15.37
C ALA A 361 1.41 28.67 15.79
N GLN A 362 1.95 28.87 16.99
CA GLN A 362 2.42 30.16 17.47
C GLN A 362 3.95 30.15 17.41
N GLY A 363 4.51 30.89 16.45
CA GLY A 363 5.95 30.82 16.16
C GLY A 363 6.37 29.41 15.71
N SER A 364 7.38 28.82 16.34
CA SER A 364 7.87 27.48 16.04
C SER A 364 7.16 26.36 16.82
N ARG A 365 6.24 26.69 17.74
CA ARG A 365 5.57 25.71 18.59
C ARG A 365 4.24 25.28 17.96
N ARG A 366 4.19 24.02 17.59
CA ARG A 366 2.97 23.31 17.21
C ARG A 366 2.35 22.68 18.47
N ARG A 367 1.04 22.82 18.63
CA ARG A 367 0.26 22.16 19.68
C ARG A 367 -0.74 21.24 19.01
N CYS A 368 -0.44 19.95 19.00
CA CYS A 368 -1.26 18.94 18.35
C CYS A 368 -1.13 17.61 19.09
N VAL A 369 -2.23 16.92 19.34
CA VAL A 369 -2.28 15.55 19.84
C VAL A 369 -3.07 14.70 18.86
N GLN A 370 -2.55 13.52 18.58
CA GLN A 370 -3.20 12.51 17.75
C GLN A 370 -3.92 11.51 18.63
N PHE A 371 -5.07 11.06 18.17
CA PHE A 371 -5.87 10.04 18.86
C PHE A 371 -6.07 8.83 17.96
N ALA A 372 -5.96 7.64 18.56
CA ALA A 372 -6.35 6.38 17.96
C ALA A 372 -7.40 5.73 18.84
N VAL A 373 -8.61 5.55 18.35
CA VAL A 373 -9.74 5.01 19.10
C VAL A 373 -9.92 3.53 18.73
N LEU A 374 -9.51 2.63 19.63
CA LEU A 374 -9.47 1.18 19.37
C LEU A 374 -10.84 0.60 19.01
N PRO A 375 -11.94 0.88 19.75
CA PRO A 375 -13.25 0.30 19.41
C PRO A 375 -13.78 0.75 18.05
N TRP A 376 -13.22 1.80 17.46
CA TRP A 376 -13.58 2.26 16.12
C TRP A 376 -12.68 1.71 15.03
N GLY A 377 -11.78 0.75 15.36
CA GLY A 377 -10.90 0.08 14.40
C GLY A 377 -9.70 0.93 13.97
N ALA A 378 -9.13 1.74 14.87
CA ALA A 378 -7.93 2.53 14.56
C ALA A 378 -6.73 1.64 14.18
N LEU A 379 -6.56 0.49 14.82
CA LEU A 379 -5.54 -0.50 14.48
C LEU A 379 -6.20 -1.64 13.67
N ASP A 380 -6.06 -1.60 12.36
CA ASP A 380 -6.57 -2.64 11.45
C ASP A 380 -5.78 -3.94 11.63
N SER A 381 -6.47 -5.04 11.92
CA SER A 381 -5.85 -6.37 12.16
C SER A 381 -5.03 -6.87 10.96
N ARG A 382 -5.40 -6.53 9.73
CA ARG A 382 -4.62 -6.89 8.52
C ARG A 382 -3.23 -6.26 8.49
N THR A 383 -3.02 -5.16 9.23
CA THR A 383 -1.76 -4.42 9.23
C THR A 383 -1.04 -4.44 10.58
N TRP A 384 -1.78 -4.65 11.66
CA TRP A 384 -1.27 -4.67 13.03
C TRP A 384 -1.46 -6.04 13.71
N GLY A 385 -1.99 -7.06 12.99
CA GLY A 385 -2.37 -8.32 13.63
C GLY A 385 -3.33 -8.07 14.78
N ASP A 386 -3.18 -8.81 15.85
CA ASP A 386 -4.05 -8.72 17.04
C ASP A 386 -3.63 -7.65 18.06
N ALA A 387 -2.83 -6.67 17.63
CA ALA A 387 -2.31 -5.63 18.54
C ALA A 387 -3.40 -4.88 19.31
N ALA A 388 -4.56 -4.65 18.68
CA ALA A 388 -5.68 -3.97 19.37
C ALA A 388 -6.23 -4.73 20.58
N GLY A 389 -6.01 -6.04 20.67
CA GLY A 389 -6.39 -6.91 21.78
C GLY A 389 -5.33 -7.10 22.86
N LEU A 390 -4.16 -6.50 22.70
CA LEU A 390 -3.09 -6.57 23.71
C LEU A 390 -3.48 -5.81 24.99
N HIS A 391 -2.89 -6.24 26.10
CA HIS A 391 -2.96 -5.45 27.33
C HIS A 391 -2.40 -4.03 27.07
N PRO A 392 -2.97 -2.95 27.64
CA PRO A 392 -2.57 -1.58 27.37
C PRO A 392 -1.06 -1.32 27.51
N ALA A 393 -0.38 -1.95 28.45
CA ALA A 393 1.07 -1.83 28.63
C ALA A 393 1.83 -2.44 27.42
N ASP A 394 1.45 -3.64 26.99
CA ASP A 394 2.10 -4.33 25.86
C ASP A 394 1.81 -3.61 24.53
N LEU A 395 0.61 -3.05 24.39
CA LEU A 395 0.25 -2.23 23.25
C LEU A 395 1.08 -0.94 23.22
N ALA A 396 1.28 -0.29 24.37
CA ALA A 396 2.13 0.91 24.47
C ALA A 396 3.57 0.61 24.04
N ASP A 397 4.16 -0.50 24.50
CA ASP A 397 5.49 -0.94 24.12
C ASP A 397 5.57 -1.29 22.62
N THR A 398 4.56 -1.98 22.09
CA THR A 398 4.46 -2.33 20.66
C THR A 398 4.46 -1.07 19.78
N LEU A 399 3.59 -0.11 20.08
CA LEU A 399 3.44 1.11 19.30
C LEU A 399 4.65 2.05 19.48
N ALA A 400 5.22 2.12 20.67
CA ALA A 400 6.45 2.88 20.93
C ALA A 400 7.66 2.29 20.20
N THR A 401 7.77 0.96 20.15
CA THR A 401 8.80 0.25 19.36
C THR A 401 8.67 0.60 17.88
N TYR A 402 7.47 0.55 17.32
CA TYR A 402 7.24 0.97 15.93
C TYR A 402 7.56 2.46 15.74
N ALA A 403 7.13 3.33 16.66
CA ALA A 403 7.41 4.77 16.58
C ALA A 403 8.91 5.07 16.58
N ALA A 404 9.68 4.40 17.41
CA ALA A 404 11.14 4.54 17.47
C ALA A 404 11.83 4.06 16.18
N ARG A 405 11.37 2.96 15.60
CA ARG A 405 11.98 2.36 14.41
C ARG A 405 11.53 3.00 13.11
N VAL A 406 10.28 3.43 13.02
CA VAL A 406 9.67 3.95 11.78
C VAL A 406 9.28 5.42 11.98
N ILE A 407 8.12 5.68 12.54
CA ILE A 407 7.55 7.00 12.82
C ILE A 407 6.41 6.83 13.83
N THR A 408 6.15 7.83 14.67
CA THR A 408 4.94 7.85 15.52
C THR A 408 3.71 7.61 14.62
N PRO A 409 2.85 6.61 14.91
CA PRO A 409 1.70 6.32 14.06
C PRO A 409 0.79 7.53 13.87
N ARG A 410 0.37 7.77 12.62
CA ARG A 410 -0.41 8.97 12.22
C ARG A 410 -1.66 8.61 11.42
N GLY A 411 -2.20 7.45 11.61
CA GLY A 411 -3.26 6.86 10.82
C GLY A 411 -2.88 5.44 10.43
N THR A 412 -3.39 4.94 9.31
CA THR A 412 -3.01 3.62 8.80
C THR A 412 -1.51 3.53 8.50
N THR A 413 -0.96 2.32 8.45
CA THR A 413 0.45 2.07 8.09
C THR A 413 0.80 2.68 6.73
N ALA A 414 -0.14 2.70 5.78
CA ALA A 414 0.04 3.35 4.49
C ALA A 414 0.25 4.88 4.62
N VAL A 415 -0.49 5.52 5.53
CA VAL A 415 -0.30 6.93 5.88
C VAL A 415 1.06 7.14 6.52
N CYS A 416 1.45 6.26 7.46
CA CYS A 416 2.77 6.32 8.10
C CYS A 416 3.90 6.24 7.07
N GLY A 417 3.78 5.35 6.07
CA GLY A 417 4.77 5.20 5.00
C GLY A 417 4.94 6.48 4.17
N LEU A 418 3.84 7.14 3.82
CA LEU A 418 3.87 8.40 3.09
C LEU A 418 4.43 9.57 3.94
N GLN A 419 3.98 9.66 5.21
CA GLN A 419 4.45 10.69 6.14
C GLN A 419 5.94 10.52 6.47
N LEU A 420 6.43 9.29 6.53
CA LEU A 420 7.85 9.00 6.71
C LEU A 420 8.71 9.60 5.58
N MET A 421 8.25 9.52 4.32
CA MET A 421 8.94 10.16 3.18
C MET A 421 9.13 11.66 3.45
N THR A 422 8.05 12.34 3.84
CA THR A 422 8.07 13.78 4.14
C THR A 422 8.87 14.11 5.40
N ALA A 423 8.80 13.29 6.45
CA ALA A 423 9.53 13.52 7.70
C ALA A 423 11.05 13.39 7.52
N LEU A 424 11.49 12.49 6.64
CA LEU A 424 12.91 12.28 6.31
C LEU A 424 13.43 13.27 5.25
N ARG A 425 12.55 13.77 4.37
CA ARG A 425 12.86 14.79 3.36
C ARG A 425 11.81 15.90 3.39
N PRO A 426 11.88 16.80 4.37
CA PRO A 426 10.92 17.90 4.50
C PRO A 426 10.92 18.79 3.25
N PRO A 427 9.73 19.22 2.77
CA PRO A 427 9.62 20.02 1.54
C PRO A 427 10.26 21.39 1.65
N THR A 428 10.35 21.93 2.87
CA THR A 428 10.90 23.27 3.12
C THR A 428 12.01 23.24 4.16
N ARG A 429 12.87 24.26 4.11
CA ARG A 429 13.92 24.54 5.07
C ARG A 429 13.94 26.01 5.46
N ALA A 430 14.38 26.31 6.66
CA ALA A 430 14.64 27.68 7.06
C ALA A 430 15.95 28.19 6.40
N VAL A 431 15.88 29.35 5.78
CA VAL A 431 17.02 30.08 5.20
C VAL A 431 17.05 31.46 5.77
N GLN A 432 18.23 31.92 6.19
CA GLN A 432 18.42 33.30 6.64
C GLN A 432 18.72 34.16 5.42
N ASP A 433 17.98 35.24 5.28
CA ASP A 433 18.26 36.29 4.30
C ASP A 433 19.50 37.05 4.73
N GLU A 434 20.55 37.03 3.90
CA GLU A 434 21.85 37.67 4.25
C GLU A 434 21.77 39.17 4.34
N ALA A 435 20.81 39.82 3.65
CA ALA A 435 20.68 41.27 3.63
C ALA A 435 19.89 41.80 4.84
N THR A 436 18.86 41.07 5.26
CA THR A 436 17.96 41.52 6.32
C THR A 436 18.18 40.79 7.66
N GLY A 437 18.92 39.65 7.65
CA GLY A 437 19.06 38.74 8.81
C GLY A 437 17.79 38.00 9.19
N SER A 438 16.69 38.18 8.43
CA SER A 438 15.40 37.53 8.69
C SER A 438 15.40 36.08 8.23
N TRP A 439 14.56 35.26 8.90
CA TRP A 439 14.39 33.85 8.52
C TRP A 439 13.20 33.71 7.58
N ALA A 440 13.40 33.06 6.43
CA ALA A 440 12.38 32.72 5.47
C ALA A 440 12.31 31.21 5.24
N SER A 441 11.16 30.74 4.79
CA SER A 441 10.99 29.33 4.34
C SER A 441 11.38 29.23 2.87
N ALA A 442 12.27 28.28 2.55
CA ALA A 442 12.67 28.00 1.17
C ALA A 442 12.49 26.51 0.84
N PRO A 443 12.33 26.13 -0.44
CA PRO A 443 12.30 24.74 -0.86
C PRO A 443 13.54 23.97 -0.43
N SER A 444 13.35 22.70 -0.02
CA SER A 444 14.46 21.82 0.33
C SER A 444 14.99 21.11 -0.91
N PRO A 445 16.30 21.19 -1.21
CA PRO A 445 16.88 20.45 -2.33
C PRO A 445 16.67 18.94 -2.19
N GLY A 446 16.28 18.28 -3.28
CA GLY A 446 16.10 16.83 -3.31
C GLY A 446 14.85 16.34 -2.57
N ALA A 447 13.91 17.22 -2.23
CA ALA A 447 12.60 16.89 -1.66
C ALA A 447 11.48 17.17 -2.68
N LEU A 448 10.32 16.57 -2.45
CA LEU A 448 9.09 16.92 -3.15
C LEU A 448 8.52 18.20 -2.51
N THR A 449 8.63 19.31 -3.18
CA THR A 449 8.35 20.63 -2.61
C THR A 449 6.94 21.15 -2.90
N GLU A 450 6.36 20.71 -4.01
CA GLU A 450 5.04 21.13 -4.48
C GLU A 450 4.25 19.99 -5.10
N ALA A 451 2.94 20.14 -5.12
CA ALA A 451 2.05 19.23 -5.84
C ALA A 451 2.21 19.47 -7.35
N VAL A 452 2.42 18.41 -8.11
CA VAL A 452 2.56 18.45 -9.56
C VAL A 452 1.49 17.57 -10.21
N ASP A 453 0.89 18.04 -11.30
CA ASP A 453 0.02 17.19 -12.10
C ASP A 453 0.89 16.11 -12.80
N PRO A 454 0.40 14.87 -12.88
CA PRO A 454 1.10 13.79 -13.56
C PRO A 454 1.07 13.98 -15.06
N ALA A 455 1.95 13.32 -15.79
CA ALA A 455 1.77 13.15 -17.22
C ALA A 455 0.47 12.36 -17.51
N PRO A 456 -0.20 12.60 -18.65
CA PRO A 456 -1.44 11.90 -18.99
C PRO A 456 -1.36 10.38 -18.89
N PRO A 457 -0.30 9.70 -19.36
CA PRO A 457 -0.18 8.24 -19.20
C PRO A 457 -0.04 7.78 -17.75
N GLU A 458 0.59 8.56 -16.87
CA GLU A 458 0.83 8.24 -15.46
C GLU A 458 -0.43 8.35 -14.60
N ALA A 459 -1.37 9.20 -15.03
CA ALA A 459 -2.57 9.52 -14.28
C ALA A 459 -3.57 8.36 -14.26
N PRO A 460 -4.28 8.10 -13.15
CA PRO A 460 -5.40 7.16 -13.13
C PRO A 460 -6.60 7.74 -13.90
N ASP A 461 -7.53 6.88 -14.30
CA ASP A 461 -8.69 7.27 -15.13
C ASP A 461 -9.58 8.34 -14.50
N GLU A 462 -9.61 8.38 -13.18
CA GLU A 462 -10.37 9.36 -12.42
C GLU A 462 -9.75 10.77 -12.45
N HIS A 463 -8.49 10.90 -12.88
CA HIS A 463 -7.76 12.16 -12.78
C HIS A 463 -8.28 13.21 -13.77
N PRO A 464 -8.39 14.50 -13.39
CA PRO A 464 -8.86 15.57 -14.28
C PRO A 464 -8.10 15.68 -15.60
N VAL A 465 -6.81 15.35 -15.63
CA VAL A 465 -6.00 15.33 -16.87
C VAL A 465 -6.53 14.30 -17.85
N VAL A 466 -6.87 13.08 -17.37
CA VAL A 466 -7.41 12.00 -18.21
C VAL A 466 -8.84 12.31 -18.62
N ALA A 467 -9.67 12.78 -17.71
CA ALA A 467 -11.07 13.13 -18.00
C ALA A 467 -11.22 14.22 -19.08
N ARG A 468 -10.20 15.06 -19.27
CA ARG A 468 -10.18 16.07 -20.35
C ARG A 468 -9.79 15.51 -21.72
N LEU A 469 -9.04 14.39 -21.73
CA LEU A 469 -8.53 13.80 -22.97
C LEU A 469 -9.44 12.72 -23.53
N TYR A 470 -10.14 11.99 -22.65
CA TYR A 470 -10.92 10.82 -23.03
C TYR A 470 -12.37 10.92 -22.52
N PRO A 471 -13.35 10.48 -23.32
CA PRO A 471 -14.74 10.45 -22.90
C PRO A 471 -14.93 9.45 -21.74
N ARG A 472 -15.98 9.66 -20.95
CA ARG A 472 -16.33 8.78 -19.84
C ARG A 472 -16.55 7.34 -20.32
N GLY A 473 -15.91 6.39 -19.65
CA GLY A 473 -15.98 4.97 -19.99
C GLY A 473 -15.01 4.52 -21.09
N HIS A 474 -14.18 5.42 -21.63
CA HIS A 474 -13.09 5.04 -22.52
C HIS A 474 -12.11 4.11 -21.80
N ARG A 475 -11.82 2.97 -22.40
CA ARG A 475 -10.73 2.08 -21.94
C ARG A 475 -9.45 2.48 -22.66
N ARG A 476 -8.49 2.95 -21.89
CA ARG A 476 -7.19 3.36 -22.43
C ARG A 476 -6.40 2.11 -22.88
N THR A 477 -5.82 2.23 -24.06
CA THR A 477 -4.89 1.24 -24.64
C THR A 477 -3.48 1.42 -24.07
N PRO A 478 -2.56 0.44 -24.24
CA PRO A 478 -1.19 0.53 -23.73
C PRO A 478 -0.41 1.78 -24.17
N ASP A 479 -0.72 2.32 -25.35
CA ASP A 479 -0.17 3.58 -25.85
C ASP A 479 -0.81 4.85 -25.21
N GLN A 480 -1.79 4.67 -24.34
CA GLN A 480 -2.50 5.76 -23.65
C GLN A 480 -2.33 5.73 -22.12
N VAL A 481 -1.83 4.64 -21.56
CA VAL A 481 -1.68 4.48 -20.11
C VAL A 481 -0.36 3.82 -19.75
N LEU A 482 0.26 4.31 -18.68
CA LEU A 482 1.43 3.69 -18.07
C LEU A 482 0.96 2.57 -17.13
N ASP A 483 1.03 1.33 -17.60
CA ASP A 483 0.62 0.13 -16.86
C ASP A 483 1.82 -0.58 -16.21
N GLU A 484 2.40 0.07 -15.19
CA GLU A 484 3.47 -0.49 -14.39
C GLU A 484 2.90 -1.07 -13.08
N GLU A 485 2.38 -2.29 -13.17
CA GLU A 485 1.89 -3.05 -12.03
C GLU A 485 2.78 -4.29 -11.77
N ALA A 486 2.59 -4.92 -10.60
CA ALA A 486 3.31 -6.12 -10.23
C ALA A 486 2.83 -7.34 -11.04
N TYR A 487 3.66 -8.38 -11.13
CA TYR A 487 3.30 -9.59 -11.86
C TYR A 487 2.01 -10.26 -11.35
N GLY A 488 1.23 -10.76 -12.32
CA GLY A 488 0.16 -11.72 -12.13
C GLY A 488 0.19 -12.72 -13.29
N TRP A 489 1.14 -13.65 -13.29
CA TRP A 489 1.41 -14.56 -14.42
C TRP A 489 1.39 -16.02 -13.99
N ILE A 490 0.84 -16.87 -14.85
CA ILE A 490 0.92 -18.33 -14.78
C ILE A 490 1.48 -18.86 -16.09
N ARG A 491 2.29 -19.91 -16.01
CA ARG A 491 2.79 -20.61 -17.20
C ARG A 491 1.69 -21.50 -17.77
N ASP A 492 1.61 -21.57 -19.09
CA ASP A 492 0.78 -22.52 -19.79
C ASP A 492 1.17 -23.96 -19.38
N PRO A 493 0.25 -24.79 -18.88
CA PRO A 493 0.53 -26.17 -18.51
C PRO A 493 1.12 -27.01 -19.67
N GLU A 494 0.76 -26.72 -20.92
CA GLU A 494 1.29 -27.42 -22.09
C GLU A 494 2.79 -27.22 -22.30
N LEU A 495 3.39 -26.21 -21.65
CA LEU A 495 4.83 -25.95 -21.66
C LEU A 495 5.59 -26.70 -20.56
N LEU A 496 4.92 -27.51 -19.74
CA LEU A 496 5.57 -28.38 -18.77
C LEU A 496 6.30 -29.53 -19.49
N THR A 497 7.56 -29.72 -19.19
CA THR A 497 8.35 -30.83 -19.74
C THR A 497 8.15 -32.10 -18.92
N ASP A 498 8.42 -33.27 -19.52
CA ASP A 498 8.37 -34.57 -18.83
C ASP A 498 9.23 -34.59 -17.58
N ALA A 499 10.39 -33.95 -17.61
CA ALA A 499 11.29 -33.81 -16.45
C ALA A 499 10.69 -32.95 -15.34
N GLU A 500 9.93 -31.94 -15.67
CA GLU A 500 9.19 -31.12 -14.68
C GLU A 500 7.99 -31.88 -14.14
N CYS A 501 7.28 -32.64 -14.97
CA CYS A 501 6.16 -33.48 -14.56
C CYS A 501 6.57 -34.67 -13.67
N ALA A 502 7.85 -35.05 -13.67
CA ALA A 502 8.39 -36.04 -12.75
C ALA A 502 8.71 -35.49 -11.32
N LYS A 503 8.73 -34.19 -11.14
CA LYS A 503 9.03 -33.56 -9.83
C LYS A 503 7.83 -33.61 -8.92
N PRO A 504 8.01 -34.05 -7.63
CA PRO A 504 6.87 -34.20 -6.73
C PRO A 504 6.34 -32.92 -6.10
N TYR A 505 7.14 -31.84 -6.08
CA TYR A 505 6.83 -30.64 -5.30
C TYR A 505 6.76 -29.37 -6.16
N ALA A 506 5.85 -28.47 -5.78
CA ALA A 506 5.83 -27.07 -6.16
C ALA A 506 6.25 -26.23 -4.96
N VAL A 507 7.36 -25.51 -5.08
CA VAL A 507 7.98 -24.73 -3.98
C VAL A 507 7.94 -23.26 -4.29
N GLY A 508 7.33 -22.48 -3.41
CA GLY A 508 7.25 -21.02 -3.47
C GLY A 508 8.42 -20.33 -2.77
N ILE A 509 8.99 -19.35 -3.41
CA ILE A 509 9.95 -18.40 -2.84
C ILE A 509 9.42 -16.98 -2.98
N ASP A 510 9.61 -16.17 -1.92
CA ASP A 510 9.09 -14.80 -1.88
C ASP A 510 10.21 -13.81 -1.54
N VAL A 511 10.22 -12.64 -2.19
CA VAL A 511 11.26 -11.63 -2.01
C VAL A 511 10.96 -10.76 -0.80
N ASN A 512 11.81 -10.80 0.20
CA ASN A 512 11.69 -9.95 1.38
C ASN A 512 11.70 -8.47 1.01
N MET A 513 10.66 -7.74 1.43
CA MET A 513 10.59 -6.28 1.29
C MET A 513 10.86 -5.81 -0.15
N ALA A 514 10.28 -6.45 -1.16
CA ALA A 514 10.59 -6.25 -2.59
C ALA A 514 10.52 -4.78 -3.02
N PHE A 515 9.45 -4.05 -2.67
CA PHE A 515 9.30 -2.64 -3.03
C PHE A 515 10.32 -1.74 -2.30
N ALA A 516 10.69 -2.05 -1.06
CA ALA A 516 11.76 -1.34 -0.38
C ALA A 516 13.12 -1.61 -1.06
N ALA A 517 13.40 -2.87 -1.40
CA ALA A 517 14.62 -3.24 -2.13
C ALA A 517 14.70 -2.53 -3.49
N ALA A 518 13.58 -2.41 -4.21
CA ALA A 518 13.49 -1.71 -5.49
C ALA A 518 13.66 -0.19 -5.36
N ALA A 519 13.22 0.39 -4.24
CA ALA A 519 13.38 1.82 -3.94
C ALA A 519 14.83 2.23 -3.60
N ASN A 520 15.69 1.26 -3.26
CA ASN A 520 17.09 1.51 -2.90
C ASN A 520 17.88 2.05 -4.09
N ARG A 521 18.43 3.25 -3.95
CA ARG A 521 19.19 3.96 -4.99
C ARG A 521 18.41 4.23 -6.28
N LEU A 522 17.08 4.14 -6.23
CA LEU A 522 16.24 4.45 -7.38
C LEU A 522 16.21 5.97 -7.58
N THR A 523 16.63 6.41 -8.75
CA THR A 523 16.49 7.81 -9.16
C THR A 523 15.07 8.05 -9.63
N VAL A 524 14.38 9.00 -9.00
CA VAL A 524 12.99 9.38 -9.33
C VAL A 524 12.89 10.87 -9.61
N GLY A 525 11.90 11.28 -10.38
CA GLY A 525 11.66 12.69 -10.65
C GLY A 525 11.22 13.46 -9.40
N LEU A 526 11.59 14.72 -9.29
CA LEU A 526 11.21 15.60 -8.17
C LEU A 526 10.20 16.66 -8.60
N GLY A 527 10.31 17.17 -9.82
CA GLY A 527 9.46 18.21 -10.39
C GLY A 527 8.40 17.71 -11.38
N ALA A 528 7.78 18.65 -12.09
CA ALA A 528 6.77 18.40 -13.11
C ALA A 528 7.34 17.66 -14.34
N PRO A 529 6.52 16.86 -15.06
CA PRO A 529 6.95 16.23 -16.30
C PRO A 529 7.06 17.23 -17.46
N VAL A 530 8.05 17.00 -18.33
CA VAL A 530 8.23 17.74 -19.59
C VAL A 530 8.01 16.77 -20.75
N HIS A 531 7.08 17.09 -21.64
CA HIS A 531 6.80 16.30 -22.83
C HIS A 531 7.87 16.51 -23.90
N VAL A 532 8.40 15.45 -24.46
CA VAL A 532 9.44 15.46 -25.51
C VAL A 532 9.04 14.47 -26.62
N ARG A 533 9.14 14.89 -27.87
CA ARG A 533 8.94 14.02 -29.04
C ARG A 533 10.28 13.52 -29.54
N GLU A 534 10.30 12.29 -30.03
CA GLU A 534 11.49 11.62 -30.57
C GLU A 534 12.72 11.76 -29.67
N PRO A 535 12.59 11.51 -28.35
CA PRO A 535 13.71 11.65 -27.42
C PRO A 535 14.73 10.54 -27.61
N VAL A 536 16.00 10.86 -27.37
CA VAL A 536 17.01 9.82 -27.18
C VAL A 536 16.87 9.25 -25.78
N PHE A 537 16.79 7.92 -25.67
CA PHE A 537 16.64 7.27 -24.36
C PHE A 537 17.88 7.51 -23.48
N ASP A 538 17.65 8.02 -22.27
CA ASP A 538 18.64 8.13 -21.21
C ASP A 538 18.17 7.45 -19.93
N ARG A 539 18.83 6.35 -19.56
CA ARG A 539 18.51 5.57 -18.36
C ARG A 539 18.67 6.33 -17.02
N LYS A 540 19.32 7.49 -17.05
CA LYS A 540 19.54 8.33 -15.85
C LYS A 540 18.42 9.33 -15.64
N THR A 541 17.65 9.63 -16.66
CA THR A 541 16.56 10.60 -16.61
C THR A 541 15.23 9.87 -16.32
N PRO A 542 14.63 10.07 -15.13
CA PRO A 542 13.35 9.49 -14.82
C PRO A 542 12.23 10.04 -15.71
N GLY A 543 11.28 9.16 -16.05
CA GLY A 543 10.13 9.53 -16.85
C GLY A 543 9.34 8.29 -17.28
N CYS A 544 8.36 8.53 -18.12
CA CYS A 544 7.69 7.49 -18.89
C CYS A 544 7.93 7.72 -20.40
N TRP A 545 8.08 6.62 -21.13
CA TRP A 545 8.56 6.57 -22.49
C TRP A 545 7.60 5.73 -23.34
N LEU A 546 7.17 6.23 -24.46
CA LEU A 546 6.38 5.49 -25.44
C LEU A 546 7.33 4.74 -26.37
N VAL A 547 7.37 3.42 -26.24
CA VAL A 547 8.32 2.54 -26.97
C VAL A 547 7.57 1.33 -27.51
N ASP A 548 7.90 0.89 -28.71
CA ASP A 548 7.48 -0.41 -29.23
C ASP A 548 8.51 -1.48 -28.83
N LEU A 549 8.10 -2.39 -27.97
CA LEU A 549 8.88 -3.54 -27.52
C LEU A 549 8.30 -4.86 -28.03
N SER A 550 7.41 -4.85 -29.03
CA SER A 550 6.76 -6.03 -29.59
C SER A 550 7.73 -6.97 -30.32
N SER A 551 8.91 -6.48 -30.72
CA SER A 551 9.96 -7.30 -31.35
C SER A 551 10.71 -8.20 -30.36
N VAL A 552 10.44 -8.12 -29.07
CA VAL A 552 11.12 -8.94 -28.06
C VAL A 552 10.83 -10.42 -28.26
N GLU A 553 11.87 -11.23 -28.29
CA GLU A 553 11.81 -12.67 -28.24
C GLU A 553 12.21 -13.15 -26.86
N LEU A 554 11.27 -13.74 -26.14
CA LEU A 554 11.47 -14.29 -24.80
C LEU A 554 11.05 -15.75 -24.79
N ASP A 555 11.70 -16.55 -23.94
CA ASP A 555 11.27 -17.94 -23.70
C ASP A 555 9.83 -17.92 -23.13
N PRO A 556 8.85 -18.61 -23.74
CA PRO A 556 7.46 -18.57 -23.30
C PRO A 556 7.25 -19.17 -21.90
N ARG A 557 8.25 -19.86 -21.34
CA ARG A 557 8.25 -20.37 -19.97
C ARG A 557 8.64 -19.30 -18.93
N LEU A 558 8.96 -18.07 -19.37
CA LEU A 558 9.23 -16.92 -18.51
C LEU A 558 8.17 -15.84 -18.73
N PRO A 559 7.72 -15.14 -17.67
CA PRO A 559 6.87 -13.97 -17.84
C PRO A 559 7.64 -12.85 -18.54
N SER A 560 7.02 -12.14 -19.48
CA SER A 560 7.61 -10.93 -20.06
C SER A 560 7.81 -9.87 -18.98
N PRO A 561 8.98 -9.21 -18.92
CA PRO A 561 9.21 -8.12 -17.97
C PRO A 561 8.48 -6.81 -18.35
N PHE A 562 7.89 -6.75 -19.53
CA PHE A 562 7.32 -5.54 -20.12
C PHE A 562 5.82 -5.40 -19.90
N THR A 563 5.15 -6.44 -19.39
CA THR A 563 3.72 -6.40 -19.08
C THR A 563 3.47 -6.98 -17.68
N PRO A 564 2.49 -6.47 -16.94
CA PRO A 564 2.13 -7.01 -15.62
C PRO A 564 1.60 -8.45 -15.69
N HIS A 565 0.87 -8.77 -16.76
CA HIS A 565 0.33 -10.12 -16.97
C HIS A 565 1.36 -11.12 -17.57
N GLY A 566 2.62 -10.68 -17.79
CA GLY A 566 3.71 -11.51 -18.29
C GLY A 566 3.61 -11.92 -19.75
N GLY A 567 2.61 -11.45 -20.50
CA GLY A 567 2.48 -11.65 -21.94
C GLY A 567 3.43 -10.78 -22.76
N ARG A 568 3.66 -11.15 -24.02
CA ARG A 568 4.45 -10.33 -24.95
C ARG A 568 3.74 -8.99 -25.23
N PRO A 569 4.47 -7.86 -25.33
CA PRO A 569 3.91 -6.60 -25.84
C PRO A 569 3.40 -6.75 -27.27
N GLU A 570 2.27 -6.11 -27.60
CA GLU A 570 1.64 -6.22 -28.92
C GLU A 570 1.91 -5.01 -29.83
N GLY A 571 2.55 -3.94 -29.28
CA GLY A 571 2.88 -2.73 -30.01
C GLY A 571 3.42 -1.63 -29.08
N PRO A 572 3.37 -0.36 -29.53
CA PRO A 572 3.80 0.78 -28.71
C PRO A 572 3.04 0.86 -27.39
N ALA A 573 3.78 1.03 -26.29
CA ALA A 573 3.20 1.18 -24.97
C ALA A 573 4.05 2.14 -24.13
N TRP A 574 3.44 2.72 -23.07
CA TRP A 574 4.16 3.54 -22.12
C TRP A 574 4.85 2.69 -21.07
N TYR A 575 6.12 2.96 -20.84
CA TYR A 575 6.94 2.28 -19.85
C TYR A 575 7.71 3.27 -18.98
N ALA A 576 7.89 2.94 -17.71
CA ALA A 576 8.78 3.69 -16.83
C ALA A 576 10.26 3.47 -17.19
N THR A 577 11.13 4.42 -16.83
CA THR A 577 12.57 4.35 -17.11
C THR A 577 13.22 3.01 -16.74
N PRO A 578 12.94 2.36 -15.57
CA PRO A 578 13.58 1.08 -15.27
C PRO A 578 13.21 -0.05 -16.25
N THR A 579 11.98 -0.09 -16.76
CA THR A 579 11.53 -1.09 -17.75
C THR A 579 12.26 -0.89 -19.08
N VAL A 580 12.33 0.36 -19.57
CA VAL A 580 13.02 0.69 -20.82
C VAL A 580 14.54 0.46 -20.71
N ALA A 581 15.11 0.79 -19.57
CA ALA A 581 16.52 0.52 -19.31
C ALA A 581 16.85 -0.98 -19.33
N TYR A 582 15.89 -1.80 -18.87
CA TYR A 582 16.04 -3.24 -18.92
C TYR A 582 15.87 -3.81 -20.34
N ALA A 583 14.98 -3.24 -21.15
CA ALA A 583 14.89 -3.59 -22.57
C ALA A 583 16.22 -3.37 -23.30
N ALA A 584 16.87 -2.22 -23.07
CA ALA A 584 18.20 -1.94 -23.59
C ALA A 584 19.29 -2.90 -23.04
N GLU A 585 19.19 -3.32 -21.78
CA GLU A 585 20.08 -4.31 -21.16
C GLU A 585 19.94 -5.69 -21.81
N LEU A 586 18.72 -6.06 -22.21
CA LEU A 586 18.45 -7.29 -22.98
C LEU A 586 18.85 -7.19 -24.46
N GLY A 587 19.40 -6.07 -24.91
CA GLY A 587 19.90 -5.86 -26.27
C GLY A 587 18.86 -5.37 -27.26
N LEU A 588 17.68 -4.95 -26.81
CA LEU A 588 16.67 -4.38 -27.69
C LEU A 588 17.06 -2.96 -28.17
N ASP A 589 16.77 -2.66 -29.43
CA ASP A 589 16.94 -1.31 -29.98
C ASP A 589 15.78 -0.41 -29.50
N VAL A 590 16.08 0.39 -28.48
CA VAL A 590 15.08 1.23 -27.84
C VAL A 590 15.00 2.58 -28.56
N ARG A 591 13.87 2.83 -29.24
CA ARG A 591 13.56 4.09 -29.96
C ARG A 591 12.25 4.66 -29.48
N PRO A 592 12.26 5.50 -28.42
CA PRO A 592 11.03 6.13 -27.97
C PRO A 592 10.50 7.12 -29.01
N SER A 593 9.20 7.07 -29.30
CA SER A 593 8.51 8.07 -30.11
C SER A 593 8.15 9.32 -29.32
N GLU A 594 7.82 9.15 -28.05
CA GLU A 594 7.48 10.22 -27.11
C GLU A 594 7.99 9.89 -25.70
N ALA A 595 8.18 10.93 -24.89
CA ALA A 595 8.45 10.76 -23.46
C ALA A 595 7.92 11.93 -22.63
N TYR A 596 7.61 11.65 -21.37
CA TYR A 596 7.44 12.66 -20.34
C TYR A 596 8.60 12.52 -19.36
N LEU A 597 9.54 13.43 -19.43
CA LEU A 597 10.80 13.41 -18.69
C LEU A 597 10.74 14.32 -17.47
N ARG A 598 11.49 13.98 -16.43
CA ARG A 598 11.63 14.79 -15.23
C ARG A 598 13.07 15.27 -15.07
N PRO A 599 13.38 16.49 -15.53
CA PRO A 599 14.75 17.04 -15.49
C PRO A 599 15.29 17.16 -14.07
N GLU A 600 14.45 17.59 -13.12
CA GLU A 600 14.80 17.57 -11.70
C GLU A 600 14.53 16.19 -11.13
N HIS A 601 15.60 15.53 -10.63
CA HIS A 601 15.51 14.15 -10.15
C HIS A 601 16.57 13.85 -9.07
N GLY A 602 16.39 12.74 -8.37
CA GLY A 602 17.35 12.29 -7.35
C GLY A 602 16.90 11.05 -6.60
N PRO A 603 17.72 10.57 -5.63
CA PRO A 603 17.44 9.38 -4.83
C PRO A 603 16.52 9.73 -3.65
N TYR A 604 15.29 10.16 -3.96
CA TYR A 604 14.33 10.63 -2.95
C TYR A 604 14.00 9.58 -1.88
N LEU A 605 13.90 8.31 -2.29
CA LEU A 605 13.47 7.21 -1.42
C LEU A 605 14.59 6.58 -0.58
N ASP A 606 15.86 6.96 -0.74
CA ASP A 606 16.99 6.29 -0.05
C ASP A 606 16.88 6.35 1.47
N ALA A 607 16.56 7.52 2.04
CA ALA A 607 16.40 7.66 3.48
C ALA A 607 15.20 6.85 4.00
N TRP A 608 14.10 6.80 3.22
CA TRP A 608 12.90 6.02 3.50
C TRP A 608 13.21 4.51 3.47
N TYR A 609 13.91 4.06 2.44
CA TYR A 609 14.39 2.67 2.34
C TYR A 609 15.28 2.30 3.54
N THR A 610 16.28 3.11 3.84
CA THR A 610 17.24 2.83 4.93
C THR A 610 16.50 2.67 6.25
N ARG A 611 15.59 3.60 6.58
CA ARG A 611 14.82 3.56 7.83
C ARG A 611 13.95 2.30 7.94
N LEU A 612 13.25 1.92 6.88
CA LEU A 612 12.37 0.75 6.87
C LEU A 612 13.13 -0.57 6.81
N ARG A 613 14.26 -0.61 6.08
CA ARG A 613 15.17 -1.75 6.11
C ARG A 613 15.68 -1.99 7.52
N ASP A 614 16.18 -0.95 8.19
CA ASP A 614 16.74 -1.08 9.53
C ASP A 614 15.67 -1.50 10.55
N ALA A 615 14.46 -0.91 10.46
CA ALA A 615 13.32 -1.33 11.27
C ALA A 615 12.98 -2.81 11.07
N TYR A 616 12.93 -3.27 9.82
CA TYR A 616 12.68 -4.66 9.46
C TYR A 616 13.79 -5.59 9.99
N MET A 617 15.06 -5.24 9.74
CA MET A 617 16.20 -6.07 10.12
C MET A 617 16.32 -6.25 11.64
N VAL A 618 16.16 -5.17 12.42
CA VAL A 618 16.19 -5.24 13.89
C VAL A 618 15.03 -6.09 14.40
N THR A 619 13.82 -5.94 13.83
CA THR A 619 12.66 -6.74 14.25
C THR A 619 12.86 -8.22 13.94
N MET A 620 13.44 -8.56 12.77
CA MET A 620 13.76 -9.95 12.44
C MET A 620 14.88 -10.53 13.33
N GLU A 621 15.87 -9.73 13.70
CA GLU A 621 16.92 -10.14 14.62
C GLU A 621 16.38 -10.48 16.01
N GLU A 622 15.44 -9.71 16.53
CA GLU A 622 14.72 -10.00 17.78
C GLU A 622 13.89 -11.29 17.69
N LEU A 623 13.38 -11.62 16.51
CA LEU A 623 12.74 -12.90 16.21
C LEU A 623 13.75 -14.03 15.95
N GLY A 624 15.05 -13.75 16.07
CA GLY A 624 16.14 -14.72 15.95
C GLY A 624 16.64 -14.95 14.53
N VAL A 625 16.23 -14.11 13.54
CA VAL A 625 16.68 -14.23 12.15
C VAL A 625 17.66 -13.12 11.83
N ARG A 626 18.93 -13.46 11.59
CA ARG A 626 20.02 -12.50 11.39
C ARG A 626 20.53 -12.48 9.95
N ALA A 627 21.06 -11.35 9.55
CA ALA A 627 21.79 -11.27 8.28
C ALA A 627 23.05 -12.15 8.29
N GLY A 628 23.37 -12.75 7.13
CA GLY A 628 24.59 -13.54 6.96
C GLY A 628 24.54 -14.94 7.57
N MET A 629 23.39 -15.42 8.04
CA MET A 629 23.21 -16.82 8.41
C MET A 629 23.46 -17.74 7.21
N PRO A 630 24.09 -18.93 7.40
CA PRO A 630 24.05 -20.00 6.42
C PRO A 630 22.59 -20.35 6.03
N GLU A 631 22.37 -20.76 4.78
CA GLU A 631 21.00 -20.89 4.23
C GLU A 631 20.13 -21.91 4.98
N GLU A 632 20.71 -23.05 5.41
CA GLU A 632 19.98 -24.04 6.21
C GLU A 632 19.60 -23.48 7.60
N GLN A 633 20.53 -22.73 8.22
CA GLN A 633 20.26 -22.08 9.52
C GLN A 633 19.23 -20.96 9.35
N PHE A 634 19.25 -20.26 8.23
CA PHE A 634 18.26 -19.22 7.92
C PHE A 634 16.86 -19.81 7.82
N LEU A 635 16.69 -20.93 7.08
CA LEU A 635 15.38 -21.60 6.96
C LEU A 635 14.85 -22.07 8.30
N ALA A 636 15.69 -22.75 9.10
CA ALA A 636 15.33 -23.17 10.44
C ALA A 636 15.01 -21.99 11.39
N ALA A 637 15.74 -20.87 11.24
CA ALA A 637 15.48 -19.65 12.00
C ALA A 637 14.15 -18.99 11.60
N MET A 638 13.77 -19.05 10.31
CA MET A 638 12.47 -18.55 9.84
C MET A 638 11.31 -19.34 10.42
N GLU A 639 11.38 -20.67 10.41
CA GLU A 639 10.37 -21.53 11.05
C GLU A 639 10.27 -21.29 12.57
N ALA A 640 11.42 -21.08 13.23
CA ALA A 640 11.44 -20.71 14.65
C ALA A 640 10.86 -19.31 14.89
N ALA A 641 11.08 -18.37 13.96
CA ALA A 641 10.51 -17.03 14.04
C ALA A 641 8.99 -17.04 13.88
N ASP A 642 8.43 -17.92 13.06
CA ASP A 642 6.98 -18.08 12.91
C ASP A 642 6.35 -18.57 14.23
N ARG A 643 6.98 -19.51 14.91
CA ARG A 643 6.55 -19.93 16.27
C ARG A 643 6.66 -18.78 17.29
N ARG A 644 7.78 -18.05 17.30
CA ARG A 644 7.96 -16.89 18.20
C ARG A 644 6.95 -15.76 17.94
N ARG A 645 6.51 -15.58 16.71
CA ARG A 645 5.44 -14.60 16.40
C ARG A 645 4.11 -14.96 17.05
N ALA A 646 3.81 -16.25 17.18
CA ALA A 646 2.63 -16.72 17.91
C ALA A 646 2.78 -16.51 19.44
N GLU A 647 4.01 -16.59 19.96
CA GLU A 647 4.31 -16.41 21.39
C GLU A 647 4.43 -14.92 21.80
N ASP A 648 4.81 -14.04 20.87
CA ASP A 648 4.98 -12.58 21.07
C ASP A 648 4.17 -11.79 20.03
N PRO A 649 2.88 -11.61 20.25
CA PRO A 649 1.99 -10.89 19.32
C PRO A 649 2.39 -9.41 19.16
N GLY A 650 3.04 -8.78 20.14
CA GLY A 650 3.55 -7.42 20.03
C GLY A 650 4.65 -7.28 18.98
N ARG A 651 5.66 -8.17 18.99
CA ARG A 651 6.69 -8.20 17.94
C ARG A 651 6.14 -8.61 16.58
N ALA A 652 5.21 -9.55 16.55
CA ALA A 652 4.50 -9.92 15.33
C ALA A 652 3.80 -8.71 14.71
N ALA A 653 3.11 -7.91 15.53
CA ALA A 653 2.44 -6.68 15.11
C ALA A 653 3.41 -5.62 14.59
N VAL A 654 4.56 -5.41 15.24
CA VAL A 654 5.60 -4.48 14.75
C VAL A 654 6.11 -4.93 13.38
N LEU A 655 6.39 -6.23 13.19
CA LEU A 655 6.86 -6.76 11.90
C LEU A 655 5.81 -6.57 10.80
N SER A 656 4.55 -6.91 11.09
CA SER A 656 3.43 -6.72 10.17
C SER A 656 3.25 -5.25 9.80
N ALA A 657 3.26 -4.35 10.79
CA ALA A 657 3.15 -2.92 10.56
C ALA A 657 4.30 -2.35 9.72
N VAL A 658 5.56 -2.80 9.94
CA VAL A 658 6.72 -2.37 9.12
C VAL A 658 6.54 -2.79 7.66
N LYS A 659 6.17 -4.06 7.40
CA LYS A 659 5.90 -4.56 6.04
C LYS A 659 4.75 -3.80 5.38
N SER A 660 3.65 -3.63 6.09
CA SER A 660 2.47 -2.90 5.61
C SER A 660 2.76 -1.42 5.35
N THR A 661 3.70 -0.82 6.10
CA THR A 661 4.17 0.56 5.87
C THR A 661 4.88 0.69 4.53
N VAL A 662 5.69 -0.28 4.13
CA VAL A 662 6.34 -0.30 2.80
C VAL A 662 5.29 -0.41 1.70
N LYS A 663 4.48 -1.47 1.73
CA LYS A 663 3.47 -1.76 0.70
C LYS A 663 2.48 -0.59 0.57
N GLY A 664 1.92 -0.17 1.70
CA GLY A 664 0.93 0.91 1.73
C GLY A 664 1.50 2.28 1.40
N GLY A 665 2.76 2.58 1.79
CA GLY A 665 3.44 3.84 1.47
C GLY A 665 3.62 4.02 -0.04
N ILE A 666 4.04 2.97 -0.75
CA ILE A 666 4.14 2.99 -2.22
C ILE A 666 2.74 3.09 -2.85
N GLY A 667 1.74 2.34 -2.34
CA GLY A 667 0.36 2.43 -2.81
C GLY A 667 -0.24 3.84 -2.70
N LYS A 668 0.07 4.56 -1.62
CA LYS A 668 -0.42 5.92 -1.36
C LYS A 668 0.12 6.98 -2.32
N LEU A 669 1.22 6.73 -3.01
CA LEU A 669 1.73 7.63 -4.05
C LEU A 669 0.75 7.79 -5.23
N ARG A 670 -0.19 6.86 -5.42
CA ARG A 670 -1.26 6.91 -6.43
C ARG A 670 -2.64 6.73 -5.78
N GLU A 671 -2.87 7.42 -4.66
CA GLU A 671 -4.15 7.34 -3.96
C GLU A 671 -5.30 7.77 -4.88
N ARG A 672 -6.29 6.87 -5.03
CA ARG A 672 -7.51 7.14 -5.80
C ARG A 672 -8.50 7.97 -4.99
N PRO A 673 -9.45 8.66 -5.66
CA PRO A 673 -10.51 9.37 -4.96
C PRO A 673 -11.38 8.41 -4.16
N GLN A 674 -11.88 8.89 -3.03
CA GLN A 674 -12.70 8.11 -2.10
C GLN A 674 -13.95 8.89 -1.71
N GLY A 675 -15.00 8.14 -1.34
CA GLY A 675 -16.24 8.68 -0.86
C GLY A 675 -17.36 8.75 -1.91
N ALA A 676 -18.59 8.68 -1.45
CA ALA A 676 -19.79 8.68 -2.30
C ALA A 676 -20.03 10.02 -3.04
N GLY A 677 -19.34 11.08 -2.62
CA GLY A 677 -19.48 12.41 -3.21
C GLY A 677 -18.49 12.74 -4.34
N TYR A 678 -17.54 11.83 -4.65
CA TYR A 678 -16.59 12.07 -5.73
C TYR A 678 -17.26 11.94 -7.10
N ARG A 679 -16.96 12.89 -7.98
CA ARG A 679 -17.37 12.84 -9.40
C ARG A 679 -16.14 12.70 -10.30
N PRO A 680 -16.17 11.82 -11.31
CA PRO A 680 -15.06 11.67 -12.23
C PRO A 680 -14.64 13.00 -12.86
N GLY A 681 -13.34 13.30 -12.84
CA GLY A 681 -12.79 14.57 -13.34
C GLY A 681 -12.69 15.70 -12.31
N GLU A 682 -13.24 15.54 -11.12
CA GLU A 682 -13.01 16.48 -10.02
C GLU A 682 -11.66 16.23 -9.32
N ARG A 683 -11.05 17.32 -8.83
CA ARG A 683 -9.85 17.18 -7.99
C ARG A 683 -10.24 16.66 -6.61
N TRP A 684 -9.44 15.78 -6.05
CA TRP A 684 -9.62 15.27 -4.70
C TRP A 684 -8.42 15.65 -3.80
N PRO A 685 -8.58 15.64 -2.47
CA PRO A 685 -7.58 16.21 -1.56
C PRO A 685 -6.18 15.62 -1.68
N ALA A 686 -6.05 14.36 -2.14
CA ALA A 686 -4.74 13.75 -2.30
C ALA A 686 -3.89 14.44 -3.37
N LEU A 687 -4.51 15.03 -4.41
CA LEU A 687 -3.82 15.71 -5.52
C LEU A 687 -3.10 17.00 -5.07
N GLU A 688 -3.47 17.53 -3.93
CA GLU A 688 -2.83 18.74 -3.36
C GLU A 688 -1.55 18.44 -2.57
N ARG A 689 -1.17 17.16 -2.48
CA ARG A 689 0.03 16.75 -1.75
C ARG A 689 1.22 16.62 -2.68
N PRO A 690 2.39 17.16 -2.34
CA PRO A 690 3.63 16.91 -3.10
C PRO A 690 3.97 15.43 -3.26
N THR A 691 3.50 14.60 -2.31
CA THR A 691 3.73 13.14 -2.28
C THR A 691 2.71 12.34 -3.10
N TRP A 692 1.77 12.97 -3.81
CA TRP A 692 0.92 12.26 -4.75
C TRP A 692 1.66 12.14 -6.09
N ARG A 693 2.35 11.02 -6.29
CA ARG A 693 3.35 10.81 -7.35
C ARG A 693 3.20 9.42 -7.99
N PRO A 694 2.23 9.24 -8.90
CA PRO A 694 2.02 7.97 -9.61
C PRO A 694 3.25 7.52 -10.41
N ASP A 695 4.05 8.45 -10.92
CA ASP A 695 5.33 8.20 -11.58
C ASP A 695 6.35 7.51 -10.67
N ILE A 696 6.49 7.96 -9.42
CA ILE A 696 7.40 7.33 -8.45
C ILE A 696 6.91 5.92 -8.11
N ARG A 697 5.59 5.73 -7.92
CA ARG A 697 5.01 4.40 -7.71
C ARG A 697 5.32 3.47 -8.89
N ALA A 698 5.07 3.91 -10.11
CA ALA A 698 5.35 3.15 -11.32
C ALA A 698 6.84 2.76 -11.41
N ALA A 699 7.75 3.69 -11.15
CA ALA A 699 9.19 3.42 -11.17
C ALA A 699 9.61 2.36 -10.13
N VAL A 700 9.05 2.38 -8.91
CA VAL A 700 9.35 1.38 -7.86
C VAL A 700 8.83 0.00 -8.27
N ILE A 701 7.59 -0.09 -8.77
CA ILE A 701 6.99 -1.37 -9.17
C ILE A 701 7.71 -1.94 -10.40
N SER A 702 7.98 -1.11 -11.39
CA SER A 702 8.80 -1.44 -12.56
C SER A 702 10.17 -2.01 -12.15
N ALA A 703 10.89 -1.34 -11.26
CA ALA A 703 12.18 -1.81 -10.77
C ALA A 703 12.06 -3.15 -10.01
N ALA A 704 10.99 -3.37 -9.24
CA ALA A 704 10.75 -4.64 -8.56
C ALA A 704 10.50 -5.76 -9.56
N ARG A 705 9.65 -5.54 -10.57
CA ARG A 705 9.34 -6.50 -11.66
C ARG A 705 10.59 -6.86 -12.45
N VAL A 706 11.37 -5.87 -12.86
CA VAL A 706 12.65 -6.08 -13.55
C VAL A 706 13.63 -6.89 -12.69
N ASN A 707 13.73 -6.59 -11.40
CA ASN A 707 14.62 -7.35 -10.50
C ASN A 707 14.17 -8.81 -10.33
N MET A 708 12.86 -9.09 -10.33
CA MET A 708 12.34 -10.45 -10.37
C MET A 708 12.73 -11.15 -11.67
N HIS A 709 12.47 -10.52 -12.82
CA HIS A 709 12.78 -11.12 -14.12
C HIS A 709 14.27 -11.43 -14.29
N ARG A 710 15.18 -10.50 -13.91
CA ARG A 710 16.62 -10.76 -13.96
C ARG A 710 17.03 -12.03 -13.24
N LYS A 711 16.44 -12.27 -12.04
CA LYS A 711 16.75 -13.46 -11.24
C LYS A 711 16.18 -14.73 -11.89
N MET A 712 14.94 -14.67 -12.40
CA MET A 712 14.30 -15.79 -13.10
C MET A 712 15.06 -16.13 -14.38
N LEU A 713 15.41 -15.14 -15.20
CA LEU A 713 16.23 -15.32 -16.40
C LEU A 713 17.57 -15.97 -16.06
N ARG A 714 18.22 -15.54 -14.98
CA ARG A 714 19.49 -16.12 -14.53
C ARG A 714 19.37 -17.58 -14.10
N LEU A 715 18.24 -17.97 -13.49
CA LEU A 715 17.97 -19.38 -13.18
C LEU A 715 17.70 -20.19 -14.45
N ALA A 716 16.95 -19.64 -15.40
CA ALA A 716 16.69 -20.28 -16.68
C ALA A 716 17.97 -20.53 -17.46
N GLU A 717 18.82 -19.50 -17.63
CA GLU A 717 20.10 -19.60 -18.35
C GLU A 717 21.13 -20.51 -17.66
N GLY A 718 21.23 -20.42 -16.33
CA GLY A 718 22.28 -21.08 -15.58
C GLY A 718 21.96 -22.51 -15.14
N ALA A 719 20.67 -22.88 -15.08
CA ALA A 719 20.23 -24.17 -14.56
C ALA A 719 19.00 -24.78 -15.29
N GLY A 720 18.47 -24.13 -16.33
CA GLY A 720 17.28 -24.61 -17.02
C GLY A 720 16.01 -24.60 -16.16
N LEU A 721 15.95 -23.74 -15.13
CA LEU A 721 14.83 -23.67 -14.17
C LEU A 721 13.89 -22.54 -14.53
N PHE A 722 12.65 -22.88 -14.72
CA PHE A 722 11.57 -21.95 -15.10
C PHE A 722 10.47 -21.94 -14.05
N PRO A 723 9.92 -20.76 -13.67
CA PRO A 723 8.80 -20.71 -12.75
C PRO A 723 7.52 -21.24 -13.40
N VAL A 724 6.61 -21.81 -12.62
CA VAL A 724 5.27 -22.19 -13.09
C VAL A 724 4.24 -21.09 -12.81
N ALA A 725 4.52 -20.23 -11.84
CA ALA A 725 3.67 -19.07 -11.53
C ALA A 725 4.49 -17.96 -10.88
N VAL A 726 4.08 -16.73 -11.12
CA VAL A 726 4.62 -15.53 -10.46
C VAL A 726 3.46 -14.63 -10.04
N LEU A 727 3.46 -14.21 -8.78
CA LEU A 727 2.52 -13.21 -8.27
C LEU A 727 3.30 -12.17 -7.45
N SER A 728 3.36 -10.95 -7.96
CA SER A 728 4.13 -9.85 -7.36
C SER A 728 5.60 -10.22 -7.13
N ASP A 729 5.97 -10.55 -5.92
CA ASP A 729 7.31 -10.90 -5.43
C ASP A 729 7.47 -12.38 -5.07
N CYS A 730 6.43 -13.20 -5.26
CA CYS A 730 6.45 -14.64 -5.09
C CYS A 730 6.59 -15.35 -6.44
N ALA A 731 7.49 -16.34 -6.53
CA ALA A 731 7.67 -17.23 -7.67
C ALA A 731 7.61 -18.69 -7.22
N VAL A 732 6.91 -19.54 -7.98
CA VAL A 732 6.76 -20.97 -7.71
C VAL A 732 7.53 -21.76 -8.74
N TYR A 733 8.38 -22.69 -8.26
CA TYR A 733 9.20 -23.61 -9.05
C TYR A 733 8.87 -25.05 -8.74
N LEU A 734 9.03 -25.94 -9.72
CA LEU A 734 8.94 -27.38 -9.48
C LEU A 734 10.28 -27.92 -8.95
N SER A 735 10.22 -28.84 -7.98
CA SER A 735 11.39 -29.27 -7.22
C SER A 735 11.34 -30.77 -6.90
N ASP A 736 12.51 -31.39 -6.78
CA ASP A 736 12.66 -32.78 -6.36
C ASP A 736 12.50 -32.96 -4.85
N GLY A 737 12.72 -31.88 -4.08
CA GLY A 737 12.51 -31.84 -2.61
C GLY A 737 11.60 -30.70 -2.20
N PRO A 738 11.16 -30.68 -0.92
CA PRO A 738 10.13 -29.76 -0.43
C PRO A 738 10.65 -28.34 -0.13
N GLY A 739 11.95 -28.10 -0.22
CA GLY A 739 12.56 -26.84 0.17
C GLY A 739 13.23 -26.08 -0.95
N PRO A 740 13.48 -24.78 -0.77
CA PRO A 740 14.16 -23.97 -1.78
C PRO A 740 15.62 -24.40 -2.01
N LEU A 741 16.24 -25.09 -1.07
CA LEU A 741 17.60 -25.63 -1.22
C LEU A 741 17.68 -26.80 -2.19
N ASP A 742 16.55 -27.48 -2.45
CA ASP A 742 16.48 -28.64 -3.32
C ASP A 742 16.44 -28.27 -4.81
N PHE A 743 16.17 -26.98 -5.13
CA PHE A 743 16.14 -26.54 -6.52
C PHE A 743 17.00 -25.32 -6.81
N LEU A 744 17.28 -24.46 -5.83
CA LEU A 744 18.08 -23.24 -6.09
C LEU A 744 19.51 -23.64 -6.48
N PRO A 745 19.99 -23.19 -7.68
CA PRO A 745 21.27 -23.65 -8.21
C PRO A 745 22.45 -23.08 -7.44
N ARG A 746 23.50 -23.91 -7.34
CA ARG A 746 24.76 -23.55 -6.71
C ARG A 746 25.91 -23.63 -7.71
N THR A 747 26.95 -22.86 -7.48
CA THR A 747 28.23 -23.01 -8.21
C THR A 747 28.94 -24.29 -7.78
N PRO A 748 29.96 -24.77 -8.53
CA PRO A 748 30.76 -25.93 -8.11
C PRO A 748 31.37 -25.79 -6.72
N GLU A 749 31.59 -24.57 -6.25
CA GLU A 749 32.09 -24.26 -4.89
C GLU A 749 30.99 -24.20 -3.83
N GLY A 750 29.78 -24.61 -4.15
CA GLY A 750 28.61 -24.65 -3.24
C GLY A 750 27.98 -23.26 -2.92
N LYS A 751 28.37 -22.19 -3.61
CA LYS A 751 27.80 -20.87 -3.44
C LYS A 751 26.51 -20.70 -4.26
N PRO A 752 25.56 -19.84 -3.82
CA PRO A 752 24.40 -19.50 -4.65
C PRO A 752 24.81 -18.96 -6.02
N LEU A 753 24.04 -19.30 -7.05
CA LEU A 753 24.28 -18.82 -8.42
C LEU A 753 24.35 -17.27 -8.46
N PRO A 754 25.44 -16.67 -8.95
CA PRO A 754 25.57 -15.22 -9.06
C PRO A 754 24.46 -14.63 -9.94
N GLY A 755 23.77 -13.59 -9.43
CA GLY A 755 22.63 -12.95 -10.10
C GLY A 755 21.28 -13.65 -9.93
N GLY A 756 21.25 -14.88 -9.40
CA GLY A 756 20.02 -15.61 -9.09
C GLY A 756 19.41 -15.21 -7.75
N PHE A 757 18.39 -15.97 -7.33
CA PHE A 757 17.80 -15.83 -6.00
C PHE A 757 18.78 -16.33 -4.93
N ARG A 758 18.81 -15.64 -3.80
CA ARG A 758 19.63 -16.01 -2.64
C ARG A 758 18.75 -16.01 -1.39
N LEU A 759 18.82 -17.08 -0.62
CA LEU A 759 18.12 -17.20 0.66
C LEU A 759 18.73 -16.26 1.70
N GLY A 760 17.87 -15.61 2.47
CA GLY A 760 18.30 -14.74 3.56
C GLY A 760 17.25 -13.67 3.89
N VAL A 761 17.44 -13.02 5.03
CA VAL A 761 16.48 -12.08 5.60
C VAL A 761 16.53 -10.69 4.96
N SER A 762 17.65 -10.28 4.36
CA SER A 762 17.82 -8.90 3.88
C SER A 762 16.83 -8.57 2.76
N PRO A 763 16.35 -7.31 2.66
CA PRO A 763 15.51 -6.87 1.56
C PRO A 763 16.10 -7.24 0.18
N GLY A 764 15.28 -7.82 -0.68
CA GLY A 764 15.71 -8.31 -2.00
C GLY A 764 16.26 -9.75 -2.02
N MET A 765 16.53 -10.38 -0.89
CA MET A 765 16.77 -11.83 -0.75
C MET A 765 15.43 -12.56 -0.61
N VAL A 766 15.43 -13.89 -0.81
CA VAL A 766 14.20 -14.68 -0.75
C VAL A 766 14.11 -15.52 0.52
N LYS A 767 12.87 -15.81 0.90
CA LYS A 767 12.48 -16.80 1.92
C LYS A 767 11.69 -17.93 1.27
N HIS A 768 11.56 -19.02 1.97
CA HIS A 768 10.60 -20.08 1.63
C HIS A 768 9.19 -19.55 1.94
N GLU A 769 8.27 -19.65 0.96
CA GLU A 769 6.91 -19.15 1.11
C GLU A 769 5.91 -20.28 1.40
N GLY A 770 6.18 -21.46 0.88
CA GLY A 770 5.36 -22.64 1.09
C GLY A 770 5.66 -23.74 0.08
N THR A 771 5.16 -24.94 0.36
CA THR A 771 5.33 -26.12 -0.50
C THR A 771 4.02 -26.87 -0.64
N GLN A 772 3.71 -27.26 -1.87
CA GLN A 772 2.55 -28.05 -2.23
C GLN A 772 2.98 -29.20 -3.17
N SER A 773 2.07 -30.12 -3.46
CA SER A 773 2.36 -31.18 -4.44
C SER A 773 2.31 -30.65 -5.88
N LEU A 774 3.02 -31.27 -6.81
CA LEU A 774 2.90 -30.97 -8.24
C LEU A 774 1.44 -31.01 -8.71
N MET A 775 0.70 -32.07 -8.35
CA MET A 775 -0.71 -32.23 -8.79
C MET A 775 -1.63 -31.11 -8.32
N TRP A 776 -1.34 -30.54 -7.13
CA TRP A 776 -2.04 -29.36 -6.65
C TRP A 776 -1.75 -28.15 -7.56
N ALA A 777 -0.49 -27.93 -7.92
CA ALA A 777 -0.09 -26.81 -8.76
C ALA A 777 -0.68 -26.95 -10.18
N VAL A 778 -0.57 -28.12 -10.81
CA VAL A 778 -1.11 -28.40 -12.15
C VAL A 778 -2.62 -28.16 -12.17
N ARG A 779 -3.38 -28.66 -11.18
CA ARG A 779 -4.82 -28.43 -11.12
C ARG A 779 -5.15 -26.92 -11.08
N LEU A 780 -4.42 -26.12 -10.31
CA LEU A 780 -4.64 -24.68 -10.27
C LEU A 780 -4.32 -24.00 -11.60
N LEU A 781 -3.25 -24.43 -12.27
CA LEU A 781 -2.89 -23.92 -13.61
C LEU A 781 -3.99 -24.23 -14.62
N ASP A 782 -4.51 -25.47 -14.64
CA ASP A 782 -5.61 -25.91 -15.53
C ASP A 782 -6.90 -25.12 -15.25
N GLU A 783 -7.16 -24.77 -13.99
CA GLU A 783 -8.28 -23.93 -13.58
C GLU A 783 -8.04 -22.43 -13.85
N GLY A 784 -6.89 -22.02 -14.34
CA GLY A 784 -6.50 -20.63 -14.57
C GLY A 784 -6.25 -19.84 -13.28
N HIS A 785 -6.01 -20.55 -12.18
CA HIS A 785 -5.70 -19.94 -10.89
C HIS A 785 -4.19 -19.83 -10.68
N ASN A 786 -3.73 -18.72 -10.08
CA ASN A 786 -2.31 -18.53 -9.84
C ASN A 786 -1.85 -19.29 -8.58
N PRO A 787 -1.02 -20.38 -8.71
CA PRO A 787 -0.51 -21.15 -7.57
C PRO A 787 0.24 -20.29 -6.53
N ALA A 788 0.94 -19.24 -6.93
CA ALA A 788 1.67 -18.38 -6.01
C ALA A 788 0.77 -17.68 -4.98
N ARG A 789 -0.53 -17.50 -5.30
CA ARG A 789 -1.52 -16.93 -4.37
C ARG A 789 -1.86 -17.87 -3.21
N HIS A 790 -1.77 -19.16 -3.43
CA HIS A 790 -2.28 -20.19 -2.53
C HIS A 790 -1.18 -21.12 -1.99
N ILE A 791 0.09 -20.81 -2.26
CA ILE A 791 1.22 -21.68 -1.94
C ILE A 791 1.38 -21.95 -0.43
N LYS A 792 0.97 -21.00 0.42
CA LYS A 792 0.97 -21.14 1.87
C LYS A 792 -0.09 -22.12 2.43
N GLY A 793 -1.05 -22.54 1.62
CA GLY A 793 -2.20 -23.32 2.08
C GLY A 793 -3.39 -22.46 2.48
N THR A 794 -4.31 -23.04 3.28
CA THR A 794 -5.59 -22.40 3.66
C THR A 794 -5.43 -21.18 4.58
N ASP A 795 -4.28 -21.06 5.26
CA ASP A 795 -4.02 -19.97 6.22
C ASP A 795 -3.57 -18.66 5.55
N ALA A 796 -3.28 -18.68 4.25
CA ALA A 796 -2.84 -17.50 3.51
C ALA A 796 -3.90 -16.38 3.43
N ALA A 797 -5.17 -16.69 3.68
CA ALA A 797 -6.26 -15.70 3.73
C ALA A 797 -6.16 -14.78 4.95
N ALA A 798 -5.45 -15.18 6.01
CA ALA A 798 -5.29 -14.41 7.25
C ALA A 798 -4.19 -13.35 7.15
N ASP A 799 -3.19 -13.55 6.30
CA ASP A 799 -2.01 -12.67 6.20
C ASP A 799 -2.21 -11.41 5.32
N GLY A 800 -3.41 -11.20 4.76
CA GLY A 800 -3.78 -9.92 4.11
C GLY A 800 -3.00 -9.58 2.83
N GLU A 801 -2.55 -10.58 2.07
CA GLU A 801 -1.94 -10.39 0.75
C GLU A 801 -2.97 -10.34 -0.38
#